data_14347100bed78b952155fd4919c2564a
#
_entry.id   14347100bed78b952155fd4919c2564a
#
_cell.length_a   1.000
_cell.length_b   1.000
_cell.length_c   1.000
_cell.angle_alpha   90.00
_cell.angle_beta   90.00
_cell.angle_gamma   90.00
#
_symmetry.space_group_name_H-M   'P 1'
#
loop_
_entity.id
_entity.type
_entity.pdbx_description
1 polymer ?
#
loop_
_entity_poly.entity_id
_entity_poly.type
_entity_poly.pdbx_seq_one_letter_code
_entity_poly.pdbx_strand_id
1 'polypeptide(L)'
;MTVTLFFLFSYSLLHMKATPVHQSQADSTSNPSQTQQQPQPPPNSEPQKHAPATPPTASETESFPLAAFSGATPKEFSDASTHPIKYLTQNAQQQFEQTVSKQSTTLENAVKEYRRRHGIPPPPHFDKWFEFAKTNNVQMIDEFDTVHDLITPFWGLKPATIRRRAKEALGYDNSLLGIAIRDHAVAFTAGGPEWQKNATVGMLERMLPYLPDMDLAFNLHDEPRVVLPHDDLTRLVDKARRVAMPAAANQKAPANDFTANSPELSEKQRFDETKLTRFNNIHREATWTNSRMSCAPDSPARTLEDDDGIDAVQKYTLSKAGLVYNITAMSDICLTPSLRQTYGFFDRPNMFKVTHDLFPVFSQSKISSYADLVYPSPWYWYGKVEYNETLDMPWADKKNKLFWRGSTTGGFSRNGGWRRQHRQNFVEKINGATDAPLFVDSAAQGSSKSHRWNAEQVPRGDHRKLVDVRFSHIGQCDPGDCQAQKQHFKVKDAVDMQYAWNYRFLLDMDGNAFSGRFYSFLQSRSQVFKLALFREWHGEWLRPWLHYVPLSMQGSDWLAAVHYYGATEEGAAEADRMAAASREWAGKTLRKVDMEAWFFRLLLEYARVIDDNRETIGFDIASADKKLPLQAQTKKTKREQD
;
A
#
# COMPACT_ATOMS: atom_id res chain seq x y z
N MET A 1 31.15 -29.83 8.95
CA MET A 1 31.33 -29.22 7.61
C MET A 1 30.19 -28.22 7.44
N THR A 2 30.42 -27.00 7.83
CA THR A 2 29.40 -25.93 7.92
C THR A 2 29.45 -25.13 6.62
N VAL A 3 28.39 -25.23 5.81
CA VAL A 3 28.28 -24.44 4.57
C VAL A 3 27.65 -23.11 4.94
N THR A 4 28.47 -22.08 4.98
CA THR A 4 28.04 -20.69 5.14
C THR A 4 27.59 -20.17 3.79
N LEU A 5 26.27 -20.07 3.57
CA LEU A 5 25.69 -19.42 2.38
C LEU A 5 25.75 -17.90 2.55
N PHE A 6 26.72 -17.29 1.90
CA PHE A 6 26.76 -15.86 1.65
C PHE A 6 25.71 -15.48 0.60
N PHE A 7 24.67 -14.74 0.98
CA PHE A 7 23.78 -14.08 0.03
C PHE A 7 24.47 -12.84 -0.54
N LEU A 8 25.19 -13.02 -1.65
CA LEU A 8 25.60 -11.94 -2.52
C LEU A 8 24.44 -11.63 -3.48
N PHE A 9 23.88 -10.43 -3.37
CA PHE A 9 23.06 -9.84 -4.41
C PHE A 9 23.92 -9.65 -5.66
N SER A 10 23.84 -10.57 -6.60
CA SER A 10 24.50 -10.44 -7.91
C SER A 10 23.72 -9.44 -8.75
N TYR A 11 24.13 -8.18 -8.74
CA TYR A 11 23.81 -7.26 -9.82
C TYR A 11 24.64 -7.61 -11.04
N SER A 12 24.02 -8.13 -12.08
CA SER A 12 24.63 -8.24 -13.41
C SER A 12 24.86 -6.83 -13.96
N LEU A 13 26.06 -6.32 -13.84
CA LEU A 13 26.54 -5.17 -14.58
C LEU A 13 26.76 -5.59 -16.04
N LEU A 14 25.83 -5.25 -16.92
CA LEU A 14 26.06 -5.21 -18.35
C LEU A 14 26.96 -4.00 -18.65
N HIS A 15 28.21 -4.29 -19.02
CA HIS A 15 29.14 -3.31 -19.56
C HIS A 15 28.67 -2.87 -20.95
N MET A 16 28.08 -1.69 -21.06
CA MET A 16 28.00 -0.97 -22.33
C MET A 16 29.23 -0.06 -22.47
N LYS A 17 30.07 -0.38 -23.45
CA LYS A 17 31.20 0.44 -23.89
C LYS A 17 30.65 1.74 -24.48
N ALA A 18 31.05 2.87 -23.88
CA ALA A 18 30.83 4.19 -24.47
C ALA A 18 31.87 4.46 -25.56
N THR A 19 31.41 4.78 -26.74
CA THR A 19 32.21 5.40 -27.81
C THR A 19 32.16 6.92 -27.65
N PRO A 20 33.27 7.65 -27.81
CA PRO A 20 33.29 9.11 -27.68
C PRO A 20 32.74 9.79 -28.93
N VAL A 21 31.84 10.73 -28.77
CA VAL A 21 31.38 11.65 -29.82
C VAL A 21 32.19 12.95 -29.70
N HIS A 22 32.81 13.31 -30.81
CA HIS A 22 33.55 14.56 -31.02
C HIS A 22 32.73 15.81 -30.75
N GLN A 23 33.29 16.73 -29.98
CA GLN A 23 32.90 18.13 -29.93
C GLN A 23 33.35 18.83 -31.20
N SER A 24 32.46 19.53 -31.90
CA SER A 24 32.79 20.60 -32.84
C SER A 24 32.26 21.93 -32.29
N GLN A 25 33.20 22.82 -32.02
CA GLN A 25 32.98 24.25 -31.80
C GLN A 25 32.49 24.91 -33.08
N ALA A 26 31.55 25.84 -33.00
CA ALA A 26 31.34 26.86 -33.98
C ALA A 26 30.95 28.17 -33.29
N ASP A 27 31.59 29.21 -33.77
CA ASP A 27 31.71 30.58 -33.25
C ASP A 27 30.42 31.41 -33.34
N SER A 28 30.48 32.43 -32.49
CA SER A 28 29.58 33.57 -32.37
C SER A 28 29.59 34.49 -33.59
N THR A 29 28.42 35.03 -33.98
CA THR A 29 28.31 36.44 -34.46
C THR A 29 26.90 36.99 -34.24
N SER A 30 26.92 38.17 -33.75
CA SER A 30 25.99 39.27 -33.46
C SER A 30 24.74 39.52 -34.32
N ASN A 31 23.64 39.84 -33.62
CA ASN A 31 22.58 40.88 -33.76
C ASN A 31 22.31 41.58 -35.10
N PRO A 32 21.10 42.15 -35.38
CA PRO A 32 20.23 42.92 -34.49
C PRO A 32 18.68 42.80 -34.67
N SER A 33 18.01 43.27 -33.63
CA SER A 33 16.65 43.79 -33.44
C SER A 33 15.72 43.98 -34.65
N GLN A 34 14.50 43.40 -34.54
CA GLN A 34 13.29 44.01 -35.13
C GLN A 34 12.11 43.93 -34.15
N THR A 35 11.64 45.12 -33.82
CA THR A 35 10.43 45.44 -33.04
C THR A 35 9.20 45.08 -33.88
N GLN A 36 8.27 44.26 -33.32
CA GLN A 36 6.91 44.16 -33.85
C GLN A 36 5.90 44.55 -32.77
N GLN A 37 5.06 45.52 -33.19
CA GLN A 37 4.00 46.16 -32.42
C GLN A 37 2.84 45.19 -32.12
N GLN A 38 2.32 45.26 -30.90
CA GLN A 38 1.04 44.66 -30.48
C GLN A 38 -0.15 45.52 -31.02
N PRO A 39 -1.27 44.89 -31.40
CA PRO A 39 -2.53 45.59 -31.65
C PRO A 39 -3.31 45.83 -30.35
N GLN A 40 -3.88 47.01 -30.20
CA GLN A 40 -4.78 47.43 -29.11
C GLN A 40 -6.16 46.76 -29.23
N PRO A 41 -6.87 46.52 -28.10
CA PRO A 41 -8.25 46.04 -28.10
C PRO A 41 -9.27 47.18 -28.25
N PRO A 42 -10.49 46.89 -28.76
CA PRO A 42 -11.57 47.89 -28.89
C PRO A 42 -12.31 48.17 -27.58
N PRO A 43 -13.09 49.29 -27.49
CA PRO A 43 -13.53 49.85 -26.22
C PRO A 43 -14.79 49.20 -25.65
N ASN A 44 -14.89 49.35 -24.30
CA ASN A 44 -15.90 48.94 -23.34
C ASN A 44 -17.37 49.13 -23.77
N SER A 45 -18.18 48.11 -23.50
CA SER A 45 -19.62 48.22 -23.22
C SER A 45 -19.89 47.92 -21.73
N GLU A 46 -20.71 48.73 -21.12
CA GLU A 46 -21.05 48.75 -19.68
C GLU A 46 -21.69 47.43 -19.17
N PRO A 47 -21.49 47.05 -17.92
CA PRO A 47 -22.05 45.81 -17.37
C PRO A 47 -23.46 46.09 -16.76
N GLN A 48 -24.41 45.27 -17.22
CA GLN A 48 -25.70 45.11 -16.52
C GLN A 48 -25.51 44.48 -15.13
N LYS A 49 -26.06 45.13 -14.10
CA LYS A 49 -26.14 44.60 -12.74
C LYS A 49 -27.08 43.41 -12.68
N HIS A 50 -26.51 42.20 -12.50
CA HIS A 50 -27.24 41.08 -11.97
C HIS A 50 -27.01 41.00 -10.45
N ALA A 51 -28.08 40.75 -9.72
CA ALA A 51 -28.09 40.54 -8.24
C ALA A 51 -27.19 39.33 -7.88
N PRO A 52 -26.54 39.33 -6.73
CA PRO A 52 -25.68 38.24 -6.32
C PRO A 52 -26.50 36.98 -6.03
N ALA A 53 -26.24 35.94 -6.81
CA ALA A 53 -26.66 34.57 -6.49
C ALA A 53 -25.91 34.14 -5.23
N THR A 54 -26.64 33.66 -4.24
CA THR A 54 -26.13 33.01 -3.03
C THR A 54 -25.17 31.88 -3.45
N PRO A 55 -23.95 31.82 -2.91
CA PRO A 55 -23.06 30.69 -3.24
C PRO A 55 -23.70 29.42 -2.73
N PRO A 56 -23.64 28.31 -3.49
CA PRO A 56 -24.05 27.01 -2.99
C PRO A 56 -23.18 26.70 -1.77
N THR A 57 -23.81 26.33 -0.68
CA THR A 57 -23.16 25.70 0.48
C THR A 57 -22.16 24.67 -0.02
N ALA A 58 -20.91 24.85 0.37
CA ALA A 58 -19.84 23.90 0.07
C ALA A 58 -20.30 22.51 0.55
N SER A 59 -20.67 21.66 -0.38
CA SER A 59 -20.73 20.23 -0.12
C SER A 59 -19.30 19.83 0.26
N GLU A 60 -19.14 19.27 1.44
CA GLU A 60 -17.92 18.58 1.84
C GLU A 60 -17.54 17.66 0.69
N THR A 61 -16.51 18.04 -0.05
CA THR A 61 -15.83 17.16 -1.01
C THR A 61 -15.17 16.11 -0.14
N GLU A 62 -15.89 15.01 0.09
CA GLU A 62 -15.30 13.80 0.64
C GLU A 62 -14.09 13.44 -0.22
N SER A 63 -12.90 13.74 0.31
CA SER A 63 -11.67 13.13 -0.17
C SER A 63 -11.94 11.63 -0.23
N PHE A 64 -11.65 10.98 -1.36
CA PHE A 64 -11.85 9.55 -1.57
C PHE A 64 -11.57 8.77 -0.29
N PRO A 65 -12.55 8.18 0.36
CA PRO A 65 -12.29 7.25 1.42
C PRO A 65 -11.80 5.97 0.73
N LEU A 66 -10.49 5.77 0.68
CA LEU A 66 -9.99 4.42 0.86
C LEU A 66 -10.65 3.94 2.13
N ALA A 67 -11.29 2.76 2.09
CA ALA A 67 -12.05 2.21 3.21
C ALA A 67 -11.32 2.55 4.49
N ALA A 68 -11.77 3.62 5.09
CA ALA A 68 -11.15 4.10 6.29
C ALA A 68 -11.32 2.94 7.26
N PHE A 69 -10.25 2.51 7.92
CA PHE A 69 -10.40 2.12 9.29
C PHE A 69 -11.01 3.35 9.98
N SER A 70 -12.30 3.54 9.77
CA SER A 70 -13.10 4.52 10.48
C SER A 70 -13.34 3.97 11.86
N GLY A 71 -12.26 3.84 12.61
CA GLY A 71 -12.38 3.98 14.02
C GLY A 71 -13.02 5.36 14.20
N ALA A 72 -14.25 5.41 14.73
CA ALA A 72 -14.87 6.64 15.11
C ALA A 72 -13.79 7.50 15.76
N THR A 73 -13.67 8.77 15.32
CA THR A 73 -12.76 9.74 15.93
C THR A 73 -12.89 9.52 17.43
N PRO A 74 -11.84 9.18 18.18
CA PRO A 74 -11.98 8.98 19.60
C PRO A 74 -12.64 10.26 20.11
N LYS A 75 -13.87 10.17 20.67
CA LYS A 75 -14.49 11.29 21.37
C LYS A 75 -13.36 11.84 22.22
N GLU A 76 -13.09 13.15 22.09
CA GLU A 76 -11.95 13.83 22.66
C GLU A 76 -11.42 13.09 23.89
N PHE A 77 -10.13 12.77 23.92
CA PHE A 77 -9.50 12.10 25.06
C PHE A 77 -9.63 13.01 26.28
N SER A 78 -10.85 13.03 26.85
CA SER A 78 -11.24 13.91 27.96
C SER A 78 -10.95 13.26 29.31
N ASP A 79 -10.74 11.93 29.35
CA ASP A 79 -10.41 11.22 30.57
C ASP A 79 -8.90 11.06 30.74
N ALA A 80 -8.28 12.08 31.32
CA ALA A 80 -6.85 12.06 31.66
C ALA A 80 -6.49 11.01 32.74
N SER A 81 -7.45 10.25 33.26
CA SER A 81 -7.24 9.20 34.28
C SER A 81 -6.66 7.93 33.66
N THR A 82 -6.90 7.66 32.40
CA THR A 82 -6.40 6.48 31.67
C THR A 82 -5.17 6.84 30.83
N HIS A 83 -4.14 6.00 30.82
CA HIS A 83 -2.99 6.21 29.96
C HIS A 83 -3.41 6.20 28.47
N PRO A 84 -2.99 7.18 27.62
CA PRO A 84 -3.46 7.27 26.25
C PRO A 84 -3.24 6.02 25.39
N ILE A 85 -2.12 5.31 25.56
CA ILE A 85 -1.85 4.05 24.85
C ILE A 85 -2.84 2.97 25.30
N LYS A 86 -3.10 2.81 26.59
CA LYS A 86 -4.10 1.86 27.08
C LYS A 86 -5.49 2.13 26.52
N TYR A 87 -5.89 3.39 26.42
CA TYR A 87 -7.15 3.75 25.76
C TYR A 87 -7.20 3.29 24.30
N LEU A 88 -6.09 3.49 23.53
CA LEU A 88 -6.01 3.07 22.13
C LEU A 88 -6.08 1.55 21.99
N THR A 89 -5.40 0.78 22.87
CA THR A 89 -5.41 -0.68 22.83
C THR A 89 -6.77 -1.26 23.17
N GLN A 90 -7.44 -0.72 24.20
CA GLN A 90 -8.80 -1.14 24.58
C GLN A 90 -9.82 -0.85 23.47
N ASN A 91 -9.75 0.33 22.86
CA ASN A 91 -10.62 0.69 21.74
C ASN A 91 -10.36 -0.20 20.51
N ALA A 92 -9.10 -0.48 20.21
CA ALA A 92 -8.72 -1.38 19.10
C ALA A 92 -9.25 -2.80 19.31
N GLN A 93 -9.14 -3.34 20.52
CA GLN A 93 -9.68 -4.65 20.89
C GLN A 93 -11.19 -4.70 20.69
N GLN A 94 -11.93 -3.73 21.22
CA GLN A 94 -13.39 -3.67 21.09
C GLN A 94 -13.85 -3.58 19.64
N GLN A 95 -13.22 -2.72 18.84
CA GLN A 95 -13.55 -2.58 17.42
C GLN A 95 -13.24 -3.85 16.63
N PHE A 96 -12.12 -4.51 16.94
CA PHE A 96 -11.74 -5.75 16.29
C PHE A 96 -12.74 -6.89 16.57
N GLU A 97 -13.12 -7.09 17.84
CA GLU A 97 -14.13 -8.06 18.24
C GLU A 97 -15.47 -7.83 17.52
N GLN A 98 -15.90 -6.56 17.42
CA GLN A 98 -17.09 -6.19 16.64
C GLN A 98 -16.96 -6.50 15.17
N THR A 99 -15.78 -6.28 14.56
CA THR A 99 -15.53 -6.59 13.16
C THR A 99 -15.59 -8.10 12.91
N VAL A 100 -14.90 -8.90 13.73
CA VAL A 100 -14.88 -10.35 13.59
C VAL A 100 -16.27 -10.97 13.83
N SER A 101 -17.00 -10.49 14.84
CA SER A 101 -18.34 -11.03 15.17
C SER A 101 -19.41 -10.77 14.10
N LYS A 102 -19.20 -9.77 13.23
CA LYS A 102 -20.13 -9.38 12.16
C LYS A 102 -19.84 -10.06 10.83
N GLN A 103 -18.74 -10.82 10.70
CA GLN A 103 -18.40 -11.46 9.43
C GLN A 103 -19.50 -12.40 8.94
N SER A 104 -19.79 -12.37 7.66
CA SER A 104 -20.78 -13.21 7.02
C SER A 104 -20.40 -14.70 7.13
N THR A 105 -21.34 -15.51 7.60
CA THR A 105 -21.17 -16.96 7.77
C THR A 105 -21.79 -17.79 6.65
N THR A 106 -22.73 -17.22 5.90
CA THR A 106 -23.43 -17.83 4.76
C THR A 106 -23.22 -17.02 3.49
N LEU A 107 -23.32 -17.67 2.34
CA LEU A 107 -23.22 -17.01 1.03
C LEU A 107 -24.29 -15.92 0.87
N GLU A 108 -25.50 -16.18 1.34
CA GLU A 108 -26.60 -15.20 1.29
C GLU A 108 -26.26 -13.92 2.06
N ASN A 109 -25.72 -14.07 3.28
CA ASN A 109 -25.30 -12.92 4.09
C ASN A 109 -24.15 -12.16 3.42
N ALA A 110 -23.17 -12.87 2.87
CA ALA A 110 -22.04 -12.26 2.16
C ALA A 110 -22.49 -11.46 0.91
N VAL A 111 -23.44 -12.00 0.13
CA VAL A 111 -24.02 -11.28 -1.02
C VAL A 111 -24.79 -10.04 -0.56
N LYS A 112 -25.59 -10.17 0.52
CA LYS A 112 -26.36 -9.06 1.09
C LYS A 112 -25.44 -7.95 1.61
N GLU A 113 -24.38 -8.32 2.33
CA GLU A 113 -23.40 -7.36 2.87
C GLU A 113 -22.59 -6.70 1.74
N TYR A 114 -22.18 -7.46 0.72
CA TYR A 114 -21.53 -6.90 -0.45
C TYR A 114 -22.40 -5.84 -1.14
N ARG A 115 -23.69 -6.15 -1.41
CA ARG A 115 -24.63 -5.19 -2.01
C ARG A 115 -24.84 -3.97 -1.12
N ARG A 116 -24.91 -4.17 0.19
CA ARG A 116 -25.07 -3.07 1.16
C ARG A 116 -23.89 -2.11 1.12
N ARG A 117 -22.65 -2.64 1.04
CA ARG A 117 -21.43 -1.82 1.02
C ARG A 117 -21.19 -1.14 -0.33
N HIS A 118 -21.38 -1.86 -1.43
CA HIS A 118 -20.92 -1.42 -2.74
C HIS A 118 -22.04 -1.01 -3.70
N GLY A 119 -23.30 -1.28 -3.35
CA GLY A 119 -24.47 -0.90 -4.15
C GLY A 119 -24.68 -1.68 -5.44
N ILE A 120 -23.83 -2.63 -5.78
CA ILE A 120 -23.88 -3.48 -6.99
C ILE A 120 -23.90 -4.97 -6.60
N PRO A 121 -24.34 -5.88 -7.47
CA PRO A 121 -24.17 -7.31 -7.21
C PRO A 121 -22.68 -7.69 -7.20
N PRO A 122 -22.28 -8.72 -6.43
CA PRO A 122 -20.94 -9.29 -6.50
C PRO A 122 -20.54 -9.69 -7.92
N PRO A 123 -19.23 -9.83 -8.21
CA PRO A 123 -18.76 -10.30 -9.52
C PRO A 123 -19.23 -11.74 -9.82
N PRO A 124 -19.18 -12.19 -11.07
CA PRO A 124 -19.37 -13.61 -11.39
C PRO A 124 -18.44 -14.50 -10.57
N HIS A 125 -18.87 -15.72 -10.31
CA HIS A 125 -18.14 -16.72 -9.50
C HIS A 125 -17.86 -16.30 -8.04
N PHE A 126 -18.60 -15.32 -7.51
CA PHE A 126 -18.53 -14.97 -6.10
C PHE A 126 -18.88 -16.15 -5.17
N ASP A 127 -19.80 -17.02 -5.58
CA ASP A 127 -20.11 -18.27 -4.91
C ASP A 127 -18.89 -19.19 -4.81
N LYS A 128 -18.08 -19.27 -5.87
CA LYS A 128 -16.84 -20.07 -5.90
C LYS A 128 -15.75 -19.50 -5.00
N TRP A 129 -15.61 -18.18 -5.00
CA TRP A 129 -14.75 -17.48 -4.04
C TRP A 129 -15.20 -17.74 -2.59
N PHE A 130 -16.49 -17.63 -2.30
CA PHE A 130 -17.03 -17.87 -0.97
C PHE A 130 -16.81 -19.32 -0.52
N GLU A 131 -17.07 -20.30 -1.40
CA GLU A 131 -16.79 -21.72 -1.17
C GLU A 131 -15.31 -21.96 -0.86
N PHE A 132 -14.41 -21.34 -1.66
CA PHE A 132 -12.97 -21.37 -1.42
C PHE A 132 -12.61 -20.81 -0.02
N ALA A 133 -13.12 -19.64 0.31
CA ALA A 133 -12.86 -18.97 1.58
C ALA A 133 -13.36 -19.81 2.78
N LYS A 134 -14.56 -20.36 2.71
CA LYS A 134 -15.13 -21.20 3.76
C LYS A 134 -14.39 -22.53 3.94
N THR A 135 -14.10 -23.23 2.84
CA THR A 135 -13.37 -24.50 2.86
C THR A 135 -11.97 -24.34 3.49
N ASN A 136 -11.32 -23.19 3.30
CA ASN A 136 -9.98 -22.92 3.82
C ASN A 136 -10.00 -22.13 5.14
N ASN A 137 -11.16 -21.96 5.76
CA ASN A 137 -11.32 -21.26 7.04
C ASN A 137 -10.71 -19.84 7.02
N VAL A 138 -10.97 -19.08 5.95
CA VAL A 138 -10.62 -17.65 5.87
C VAL A 138 -11.48 -16.88 6.86
N GLN A 139 -10.85 -16.07 7.71
CA GLN A 139 -11.55 -15.41 8.82
C GLN A 139 -12.31 -14.17 8.39
N MET A 140 -11.78 -13.42 7.42
CA MET A 140 -12.35 -12.17 6.93
C MET A 140 -13.08 -12.41 5.62
N ILE A 141 -14.41 -12.37 5.65
CA ILE A 141 -15.29 -12.61 4.48
C ILE A 141 -15.78 -11.30 3.89
N ASP A 142 -15.99 -10.28 4.72
CA ASP A 142 -16.60 -9.02 4.28
C ASP A 142 -15.59 -7.86 4.17
N GLU A 143 -14.36 -8.02 4.72
CA GLU A 143 -13.35 -6.96 4.75
C GLU A 143 -12.49 -6.95 3.48
N PHE A 144 -13.09 -6.41 2.39
CA PHE A 144 -12.51 -6.28 1.05
C PHE A 144 -12.83 -4.91 0.41
N ASP A 145 -13.12 -3.90 1.24
CA ASP A 145 -13.45 -2.56 0.74
C ASP A 145 -12.28 -1.96 -0.05
N THR A 146 -11.02 -2.28 0.33
CA THR A 146 -9.82 -1.91 -0.44
C THR A 146 -9.87 -2.44 -1.89
N VAL A 147 -10.35 -3.68 -2.13
CA VAL A 147 -10.49 -4.21 -3.50
C VAL A 147 -11.46 -3.38 -4.30
N HIS A 148 -12.61 -3.03 -3.70
CA HIS A 148 -13.62 -2.20 -4.35
C HIS A 148 -13.07 -0.81 -4.70
N ASP A 149 -12.36 -0.17 -3.78
CA ASP A 149 -11.73 1.14 -3.99
C ASP A 149 -10.69 1.12 -5.11
N LEU A 150 -9.85 0.07 -5.15
CA LEU A 150 -8.83 -0.12 -6.20
C LEU A 150 -9.45 -0.27 -7.59
N ILE A 151 -10.59 -0.95 -7.69
CA ILE A 151 -11.28 -1.26 -8.95
C ILE A 151 -12.21 -0.13 -9.40
N THR A 152 -12.74 0.68 -8.49
CA THR A 152 -13.72 1.74 -8.80
C THR A 152 -13.28 2.66 -9.96
N PRO A 153 -12.04 3.21 -10.05
CA PRO A 153 -11.65 4.06 -11.17
C PRO A 153 -11.73 3.35 -12.54
N PHE A 154 -11.51 2.03 -12.59
CA PHE A 154 -11.57 1.25 -13.83
C PHE A 154 -13.00 1.14 -14.38
N TRP A 155 -14.03 1.21 -13.53
CA TRP A 155 -15.41 1.31 -13.99
C TRP A 155 -15.66 2.58 -14.83
N GLY A 156 -14.88 3.64 -14.65
CA GLY A 156 -14.92 4.86 -15.45
C GLY A 156 -14.35 4.70 -16.86
N LEU A 157 -13.54 3.68 -17.13
CA LEU A 157 -13.00 3.35 -18.44
C LEU A 157 -13.92 2.38 -19.21
N LYS A 158 -13.80 2.34 -20.53
CA LYS A 158 -14.39 1.25 -21.33
C LYS A 158 -13.57 -0.02 -21.13
N PRO A 159 -14.19 -1.22 -21.06
CA PRO A 159 -13.47 -2.49 -20.90
C PRO A 159 -12.34 -2.67 -21.93
N ALA A 160 -12.63 -2.46 -23.22
CA ALA A 160 -11.63 -2.49 -24.29
C ALA A 160 -10.43 -1.54 -24.08
N THR A 161 -10.64 -0.41 -23.39
CA THR A 161 -9.53 0.50 -23.05
C THR A 161 -8.63 -0.09 -21.99
N ILE A 162 -9.19 -0.78 -20.98
CA ILE A 162 -8.42 -1.43 -19.92
C ILE A 162 -7.57 -2.55 -20.52
N ARG A 163 -8.18 -3.42 -21.37
CA ARG A 163 -7.47 -4.51 -22.06
C ARG A 163 -6.34 -3.99 -22.96
N ARG A 164 -6.59 -2.94 -23.74
CA ARG A 164 -5.53 -2.31 -24.58
C ARG A 164 -4.41 -1.70 -23.74
N ARG A 165 -4.71 -1.14 -22.57
CA ARG A 165 -3.68 -0.64 -21.64
C ARG A 165 -2.84 -1.76 -21.06
N ALA A 166 -3.45 -2.90 -20.69
CA ALA A 166 -2.69 -4.08 -20.27
C ALA A 166 -1.73 -4.55 -21.39
N LYS A 167 -2.24 -4.66 -22.63
CA LYS A 167 -1.44 -5.02 -23.81
C LYS A 167 -0.29 -4.02 -24.05
N GLU A 168 -0.55 -2.71 -23.97
CA GLU A 168 0.47 -1.67 -24.10
C GLU A 168 1.55 -1.78 -23.01
N ALA A 169 1.14 -1.98 -21.76
CA ALA A 169 2.06 -2.12 -20.63
C ALA A 169 3.01 -3.31 -20.80
N LEU A 170 2.51 -4.43 -21.31
CA LEU A 170 3.25 -5.67 -21.49
C LEU A 170 4.01 -5.76 -22.81
N GLY A 171 3.59 -4.98 -23.82
CA GLY A 171 4.22 -4.96 -25.14
C GLY A 171 5.51 -4.15 -25.23
N TYR A 172 5.92 -3.49 -24.15
CA TYR A 172 7.14 -2.70 -24.05
C TYR A 172 7.93 -3.13 -22.81
N ASP A 173 9.25 -2.96 -22.80
CA ASP A 173 10.06 -3.22 -21.60
C ASP A 173 9.81 -2.14 -20.52
N ASN A 174 8.72 -2.31 -19.83
CA ASN A 174 8.35 -1.48 -18.68
C ASN A 174 8.79 -2.09 -17.33
N SER A 175 9.64 -3.15 -17.34
CA SER A 175 10.02 -3.91 -16.14
C SER A 175 8.78 -4.47 -15.42
N LEU A 176 7.93 -5.17 -16.17
CA LEU A 176 6.73 -5.87 -15.69
C LEU A 176 6.88 -7.37 -15.91
N LEU A 177 6.28 -8.16 -15.02
CA LEU A 177 5.98 -9.56 -15.26
C LEU A 177 4.60 -9.63 -15.91
N GLY A 178 4.52 -10.17 -17.10
CA GLY A 178 3.27 -10.47 -17.80
C GLY A 178 2.84 -11.92 -17.57
N ILE A 179 1.55 -12.13 -17.28
CA ILE A 179 0.93 -13.45 -17.22
C ILE A 179 -0.31 -13.43 -18.11
N ALA A 180 -0.36 -14.34 -19.08
CA ALA A 180 -1.53 -14.54 -19.95
C ALA A 180 -2.34 -15.74 -19.46
N ILE A 181 -3.61 -15.52 -19.13
CA ILE A 181 -4.57 -16.59 -18.81
C ILE A 181 -5.41 -16.83 -20.06
N ARG A 182 -5.50 -18.10 -20.53
CA ARG A 182 -6.31 -18.55 -21.65
C ARG A 182 -6.86 -19.93 -21.32
N ASP A 183 -8.15 -20.14 -21.65
CA ASP A 183 -8.82 -21.43 -21.41
C ASP A 183 -8.59 -21.95 -19.98
N HIS A 184 -8.74 -21.07 -18.98
CA HIS A 184 -8.56 -21.38 -17.56
C HIS A 184 -7.15 -21.88 -17.17
N ALA A 185 -6.13 -21.56 -17.94
CA ALA A 185 -4.75 -21.94 -17.68
C ALA A 185 -3.79 -20.75 -17.90
N VAL A 186 -2.62 -20.79 -17.27
CA VAL A 186 -1.53 -19.88 -17.61
C VAL A 186 -0.92 -20.31 -18.94
N ALA A 187 -1.27 -19.62 -20.02
CA ALA A 187 -0.82 -19.93 -21.37
C ALA A 187 0.66 -19.58 -21.58
N PHE A 188 1.09 -18.42 -21.10
CA PHE A 188 2.50 -18.01 -21.15
C PHE A 188 2.79 -16.91 -20.13
N THR A 189 4.09 -16.72 -19.84
CA THR A 189 4.60 -15.67 -18.97
C THR A 189 5.78 -14.96 -19.62
N ALA A 190 5.97 -13.67 -19.34
CA ALA A 190 7.12 -12.91 -19.83
C ALA A 190 7.65 -11.94 -18.76
N GLY A 191 8.98 -11.77 -18.72
CA GLY A 191 9.64 -10.88 -17.75
C GLY A 191 9.76 -11.48 -16.34
N GLY A 192 10.50 -10.79 -15.50
CA GLY A 192 10.67 -11.10 -14.08
C GLY A 192 11.62 -12.25 -13.76
N PRO A 193 12.09 -12.31 -12.51
CA PRO A 193 12.90 -13.43 -12.02
C PRO A 193 12.01 -14.67 -11.76
N GLU A 194 12.58 -15.86 -11.93
CA GLU A 194 11.86 -17.14 -11.83
C GLU A 194 11.10 -17.30 -10.49
N TRP A 195 11.72 -16.91 -9.36
CA TRP A 195 11.07 -17.05 -8.07
C TRP A 195 9.78 -16.22 -7.97
N GLN A 196 9.77 -15.01 -8.52
CA GLN A 196 8.59 -14.12 -8.48
C GLN A 196 7.51 -14.63 -9.44
N LYS A 197 7.93 -15.12 -10.62
CA LYS A 197 7.07 -15.77 -11.59
C LYS A 197 6.36 -16.98 -10.96
N ASN A 198 7.15 -17.91 -10.39
CA ASN A 198 6.65 -19.12 -9.75
C ASN A 198 5.72 -18.81 -8.57
N ALA A 199 6.05 -17.81 -7.75
CA ALA A 199 5.18 -17.39 -6.65
C ALA A 199 3.84 -16.81 -7.16
N THR A 200 3.90 -15.93 -8.17
CA THR A 200 2.68 -15.29 -8.70
C THR A 200 1.79 -16.30 -9.42
N VAL A 201 2.38 -17.21 -10.23
CA VAL A 201 1.63 -18.29 -10.86
C VAL A 201 1.05 -19.25 -9.82
N GLY A 202 1.82 -19.63 -8.80
CA GLY A 202 1.34 -20.51 -7.74
C GLY A 202 0.15 -19.93 -6.95
N MET A 203 0.12 -18.60 -6.76
CA MET A 203 -1.07 -17.95 -6.18
C MET A 203 -2.32 -18.04 -7.06
N LEU A 204 -2.16 -18.21 -8.39
CA LEU A 204 -3.28 -18.25 -9.34
C LEU A 204 -3.87 -19.65 -9.50
N GLU A 205 -3.10 -20.72 -9.29
CA GLU A 205 -3.45 -22.11 -9.69
C GLU A 205 -4.86 -22.53 -9.28
N ARG A 206 -5.27 -22.25 -8.04
CA ARG A 206 -6.56 -22.71 -7.50
C ARG A 206 -7.76 -21.90 -7.98
N MET A 207 -7.54 -20.72 -8.56
CA MET A 207 -8.61 -19.83 -9.03
C MET A 207 -8.75 -19.81 -10.56
N LEU A 208 -7.78 -20.34 -11.30
CA LEU A 208 -7.78 -20.37 -12.77
C LEU A 208 -9.09 -20.91 -13.37
N PRO A 209 -9.73 -21.99 -12.83
CA PRO A 209 -10.97 -22.51 -13.39
C PRO A 209 -12.14 -21.52 -13.40
N TYR A 210 -12.04 -20.42 -12.65
CA TYR A 210 -13.08 -19.42 -12.47
C TYR A 210 -12.76 -18.06 -13.08
N LEU A 211 -11.59 -17.94 -13.73
CA LEU A 211 -11.14 -16.71 -14.35
C LEU A 211 -11.31 -16.77 -15.87
N PRO A 212 -11.77 -15.67 -16.51
CA PRO A 212 -11.80 -15.58 -17.96
C PRO A 212 -10.39 -15.37 -18.53
N ASP A 213 -10.29 -15.37 -19.86
CA ASP A 213 -9.09 -14.98 -20.56
C ASP A 213 -8.72 -13.54 -20.23
N MET A 214 -7.46 -13.31 -19.83
CA MET A 214 -6.96 -11.98 -19.47
C MET A 214 -5.43 -11.87 -19.54
N ASP A 215 -4.95 -10.66 -19.72
CA ASP A 215 -3.54 -10.30 -19.62
C ASP A 215 -3.29 -9.53 -18.32
N LEU A 216 -2.39 -10.02 -17.47
CA LEU A 216 -2.08 -9.46 -16.15
C LEU A 216 -0.67 -8.87 -16.14
N ALA A 217 -0.53 -7.63 -15.70
CA ALA A 217 0.73 -6.89 -15.65
C ALA A 217 1.18 -6.65 -14.20
N PHE A 218 2.22 -7.36 -13.73
CA PHE A 218 2.73 -7.26 -12.37
C PHE A 218 4.01 -6.43 -12.31
N ASN A 219 4.04 -5.51 -11.38
CA ASN A 219 5.21 -4.67 -11.12
C ASN A 219 6.36 -5.51 -10.55
N LEU A 220 7.54 -5.41 -11.17
CA LEU A 220 8.75 -6.10 -10.71
C LEU A 220 9.53 -5.31 -9.65
N HIS A 221 9.32 -4.01 -9.57
CA HIS A 221 9.99 -3.16 -8.58
C HIS A 221 9.15 -3.05 -7.30
N ASP A 222 9.79 -2.59 -6.25
CA ASP A 222 9.14 -2.36 -4.98
C ASP A 222 8.18 -1.16 -5.06
N GLU A 223 8.59 -0.08 -5.74
CA GLU A 223 7.89 1.18 -5.81
C GLU A 223 6.66 1.11 -6.75
N PRO A 224 5.50 1.74 -6.39
CA PRO A 224 4.30 1.79 -7.23
C PRO A 224 4.50 2.66 -8.47
N ARG A 225 3.62 2.56 -9.48
CA ARG A 225 3.85 3.14 -10.79
C ARG A 225 2.75 4.02 -11.35
N VAL A 226 1.51 3.85 -10.89
CA VAL A 226 0.34 4.48 -11.51
C VAL A 226 -0.12 5.65 -10.63
N VAL A 227 0.07 6.88 -11.10
CA VAL A 227 -0.40 8.08 -10.39
C VAL A 227 -1.09 9.02 -11.38
N LEU A 228 -2.35 9.35 -11.11
CA LEU A 228 -3.17 10.17 -11.98
C LEU A 228 -3.25 11.61 -11.46
N PRO A 229 -3.41 12.60 -12.34
CA PRO A 229 -3.90 13.90 -11.94
C PRO A 229 -5.24 13.80 -11.22
N HIS A 230 -5.45 14.65 -10.20
CA HIS A 230 -6.67 14.66 -9.38
C HIS A 230 -7.95 14.73 -10.23
N ASP A 231 -7.97 15.62 -11.21
CA ASP A 231 -9.15 15.82 -12.06
C ASP A 231 -9.49 14.58 -12.90
N ASP A 232 -8.47 13.89 -13.42
CA ASP A 232 -8.65 12.65 -14.18
C ASP A 232 -9.17 11.52 -13.28
N LEU A 233 -8.61 11.36 -12.08
CA LEU A 233 -9.07 10.37 -11.11
C LEU A 233 -10.50 10.64 -10.68
N THR A 234 -10.82 11.89 -10.32
CA THR A 234 -12.18 12.30 -9.92
C THR A 234 -13.18 12.05 -11.03
N ARG A 235 -12.87 12.44 -12.28
CA ARG A 235 -13.73 12.21 -13.44
C ARG A 235 -14.00 10.71 -13.70
N LEU A 236 -12.98 9.86 -13.54
CA LEU A 236 -13.14 8.41 -13.69
C LEU A 236 -14.06 7.83 -12.62
N VAL A 237 -13.86 8.21 -11.37
CA VAL A 237 -14.67 7.73 -10.25
C VAL A 237 -16.09 8.27 -10.32
N ASP A 238 -16.29 9.53 -10.67
CA ASP A 238 -17.63 10.11 -10.88
C ASP A 238 -18.38 9.37 -11.98
N LYS A 239 -17.72 9.09 -13.09
CA LYS A 239 -18.33 8.29 -14.17
C LYS A 239 -18.65 6.86 -13.72
N ALA A 240 -17.76 6.23 -12.96
CA ALA A 240 -18.01 4.92 -12.36
C ALA A 240 -19.26 4.94 -11.51
N ARG A 241 -19.32 5.84 -10.52
CA ARG A 241 -20.40 5.92 -9.52
C ARG A 241 -21.74 6.43 -10.06
N ARG A 242 -21.73 7.32 -11.06
CA ARG A 242 -22.96 7.93 -11.59
C ARG A 242 -23.52 7.23 -12.81
N VAL A 243 -22.73 6.42 -13.53
CA VAL A 243 -23.14 5.80 -14.80
C VAL A 243 -22.99 4.29 -14.77
N ALA A 244 -21.76 3.75 -14.69
CA ALA A 244 -21.52 2.34 -14.94
C ALA A 244 -21.99 1.44 -13.78
N MET A 245 -21.71 1.83 -12.54
CA MET A 245 -22.12 1.05 -11.36
C MET A 245 -23.66 1.07 -11.15
N PRO A 246 -24.40 2.19 -11.33
CA PRO A 246 -25.86 2.17 -11.30
C PRO A 246 -26.49 1.28 -12.37
N ALA A 247 -25.91 1.21 -13.58
CA ALA A 247 -26.38 0.29 -14.61
C ALA A 247 -26.27 -1.19 -14.15
N ALA A 248 -25.13 -1.55 -13.52
CA ALA A 248 -24.95 -2.86 -12.91
C ALA A 248 -25.87 -3.11 -11.70
N ALA A 249 -26.11 -2.08 -10.88
CA ALA A 249 -26.98 -2.17 -9.70
C ALA A 249 -28.43 -2.52 -10.05
N ASN A 250 -28.92 -1.98 -11.18
CA ASN A 250 -30.31 -2.18 -11.65
C ASN A 250 -30.56 -3.55 -12.28
N GLN A 251 -29.51 -4.38 -12.47
CA GLN A 251 -29.66 -5.71 -13.05
C GLN A 251 -30.33 -6.66 -12.07
N LYS A 252 -31.54 -7.15 -12.45
CA LYS A 252 -32.39 -8.02 -11.60
C LYS A 252 -31.91 -9.47 -11.56
N ALA A 253 -31.29 -9.95 -12.64
CA ALA A 253 -30.82 -11.32 -12.78
C ALA A 253 -29.48 -11.31 -13.53
N PRO A 254 -28.39 -10.93 -12.89
CA PRO A 254 -27.08 -10.92 -13.53
C PRO A 254 -26.62 -12.33 -13.89
N ALA A 255 -25.91 -12.47 -15.02
CA ALA A 255 -25.33 -13.74 -15.41
C ALA A 255 -24.11 -14.07 -14.55
N ASN A 256 -24.11 -15.26 -13.93
CA ASN A 256 -22.98 -15.72 -13.10
C ASN A 256 -21.89 -16.38 -13.96
N ASP A 257 -21.44 -15.68 -14.99
CA ASP A 257 -20.35 -16.12 -15.85
C ASP A 257 -19.72 -14.91 -16.55
N PHE A 258 -18.48 -15.06 -17.01
CA PHE A 258 -17.78 -14.05 -17.79
C PHE A 258 -18.03 -14.27 -19.28
N THR A 259 -18.00 -13.17 -20.06
CA THR A 259 -18.12 -13.23 -21.50
C THR A 259 -16.87 -13.86 -22.13
N ALA A 260 -17.08 -14.88 -22.96
CA ALA A 260 -15.99 -15.50 -23.71
C ALA A 260 -15.41 -14.56 -24.79
N ASN A 261 -14.12 -14.70 -25.07
CA ASN A 261 -13.41 -14.10 -26.21
C ASN A 261 -13.32 -12.57 -26.21
N SER A 262 -12.42 -12.02 -25.41
CA SER A 262 -12.02 -10.61 -25.51
C SER A 262 -11.10 -10.37 -26.72
N PRO A 263 -11.44 -9.43 -27.65
CA PRO A 263 -10.71 -9.31 -28.93
C PRO A 263 -9.32 -8.69 -28.83
N GLU A 264 -8.97 -7.99 -27.72
CA GLU A 264 -7.69 -7.29 -27.60
C GLU A 264 -6.57 -8.14 -26.98
N LEU A 265 -6.84 -9.40 -26.62
CA LEU A 265 -5.84 -10.27 -25.99
C LEU A 265 -4.81 -10.77 -27.01
N SER A 266 -3.56 -10.95 -26.57
CA SER A 266 -2.51 -11.53 -27.40
C SER A 266 -2.75 -13.03 -27.60
N GLU A 267 -2.80 -13.49 -28.83
CA GLU A 267 -3.06 -14.90 -29.19
C GLU A 267 -1.79 -15.76 -29.26
N LYS A 268 -0.61 -15.12 -29.23
CA LYS A 268 0.70 -15.77 -29.41
C LYS A 268 1.30 -16.20 -28.08
N GLN A 269 2.41 -16.95 -28.13
CA GLN A 269 3.21 -17.37 -26.98
C GLN A 269 4.04 -16.19 -26.36
N ARG A 270 3.76 -14.95 -26.76
CA ARG A 270 4.37 -13.72 -26.23
C ARG A 270 3.40 -12.56 -26.37
N PHE A 271 3.57 -11.53 -25.55
CA PHE A 271 2.84 -10.28 -25.71
C PHE A 271 3.27 -9.55 -26.98
N ASP A 272 2.32 -8.91 -27.65
CA ASP A 272 2.58 -8.17 -28.88
C ASP A 272 3.43 -6.93 -28.59
N GLU A 273 4.51 -6.74 -29.32
CA GLU A 273 5.42 -5.62 -29.12
C GLU A 273 4.77 -4.28 -29.52
N THR A 274 5.01 -3.26 -28.70
CA THR A 274 4.62 -1.86 -28.99
C THR A 274 5.87 -1.01 -29.14
N LYS A 275 5.78 0.02 -30.00
CA LYS A 275 6.91 0.93 -30.24
C LYS A 275 6.97 2.10 -29.25
N LEU A 276 5.89 2.34 -28.53
CA LEU A 276 5.74 3.47 -27.61
C LEU A 276 5.23 2.99 -26.26
N THR A 277 5.62 3.69 -25.22
CA THR A 277 5.11 3.48 -23.86
C THR A 277 4.78 4.82 -23.22
N ARG A 278 3.77 4.82 -22.33
CA ARG A 278 3.44 5.95 -21.45
C ARG A 278 4.08 5.84 -20.07
N PHE A 279 5.01 4.90 -19.88
CA PHE A 279 5.80 4.79 -18.66
C PHE A 279 7.10 5.59 -18.81
N ASN A 280 7.30 6.56 -17.94
CA ASN A 280 8.48 7.41 -17.88
C ASN A 280 9.46 6.86 -16.85
N ASN A 281 10.74 6.79 -17.21
CA ASN A 281 11.79 6.39 -16.29
C ASN A 281 12.32 7.63 -15.54
N ILE A 282 12.09 7.69 -14.24
CA ILE A 282 12.54 8.78 -13.36
C ILE A 282 13.27 8.23 -12.11
N HIS A 283 13.99 7.11 -12.26
CA HIS A 283 14.73 6.56 -11.14
C HIS A 283 15.80 7.54 -10.63
N ARG A 284 15.94 7.61 -9.31
CA ARG A 284 16.88 8.49 -8.61
C ARG A 284 16.66 9.99 -8.87
N GLU A 285 15.45 10.37 -9.22
CA GLU A 285 15.00 11.76 -9.33
C GLU A 285 13.91 12.05 -8.29
N ALA A 286 13.67 13.34 -8.00
CA ALA A 286 12.64 13.74 -7.04
C ALA A 286 11.24 13.37 -7.55
N THR A 287 10.45 12.71 -6.72
CA THR A 287 9.12 12.18 -7.09
C THR A 287 7.95 12.90 -6.44
N TRP A 288 8.22 13.85 -5.55
CA TRP A 288 7.15 14.53 -4.80
C TRP A 288 6.08 15.16 -5.70
N THR A 289 6.49 15.91 -6.73
CA THR A 289 5.57 16.56 -7.67
C THR A 289 4.67 15.55 -8.38
N ASN A 290 5.24 14.42 -8.83
CA ASN A 290 4.45 13.35 -9.45
C ASN A 290 3.52 12.70 -8.42
N SER A 291 4.03 12.39 -7.21
CA SER A 291 3.28 11.69 -6.19
C SER A 291 2.06 12.48 -5.68
N ARG A 292 2.19 13.80 -5.52
CA ARG A 292 1.12 14.65 -4.99
C ARG A 292 0.06 15.05 -6.02
N MET A 293 0.23 14.72 -7.31
CA MET A 293 -0.68 15.22 -8.35
C MET A 293 -2.11 14.69 -8.24
N SER A 294 -2.31 13.53 -7.60
CA SER A 294 -3.64 12.99 -7.33
C SER A 294 -4.30 13.54 -6.07
N CYS A 295 -3.57 14.31 -5.27
CA CYS A 295 -4.14 15.00 -4.13
C CYS A 295 -5.08 16.12 -4.56
N ALA A 296 -6.15 16.35 -3.79
CA ALA A 296 -7.08 17.46 -4.03
C ALA A 296 -6.35 18.81 -4.01
N PRO A 297 -6.75 19.77 -4.84
CA PRO A 297 -6.08 21.07 -4.95
C PRO A 297 -5.99 21.87 -3.65
N ASP A 298 -6.93 21.67 -2.74
CA ASP A 298 -7.02 22.30 -1.42
C ASP A 298 -6.34 21.51 -0.30
N SER A 299 -5.73 20.37 -0.62
CA SER A 299 -5.03 19.56 0.37
C SER A 299 -3.70 20.18 0.81
N PRO A 300 -3.22 19.89 2.05
CA PRO A 300 -1.93 20.35 2.56
C PRO A 300 -0.74 20.10 1.62
N ALA A 301 -0.73 18.98 0.89
CA ALA A 301 0.33 18.62 -0.05
C ALA A 301 0.32 19.47 -1.35
N ARG A 302 -0.75 20.22 -1.61
CA ARG A 302 -0.94 21.01 -2.85
C ARG A 302 -0.90 22.52 -2.61
N THR A 303 -0.41 22.99 -1.45
CA THR A 303 -0.14 24.42 -1.22
C THR A 303 0.73 25.00 -2.33
N LEU A 304 0.48 26.28 -2.68
CA LEU A 304 1.20 26.95 -3.77
C LEU A 304 2.70 27.08 -3.45
N GLU A 305 3.00 27.50 -2.23
CA GLU A 305 4.37 27.58 -1.74
C GLU A 305 4.71 26.29 -0.99
N ASP A 306 5.74 25.62 -1.43
CA ASP A 306 6.13 24.31 -0.87
C ASP A 306 6.47 24.34 0.63
N ASP A 307 6.95 25.48 1.14
CA ASP A 307 7.34 25.66 2.55
C ASP A 307 6.14 26.01 3.46
N ASP A 308 4.98 26.36 2.89
CA ASP A 308 3.75 26.65 3.63
C ASP A 308 2.93 25.39 3.96
N GLY A 309 3.32 24.24 3.42
CA GLY A 309 2.64 22.97 3.65
C GLY A 309 2.78 22.52 5.09
N ILE A 310 1.67 22.51 5.85
CA ILE A 310 1.63 22.04 7.24
C ILE A 310 0.93 20.69 7.32
N ASP A 311 1.54 19.74 8.03
CA ASP A 311 0.96 18.42 8.27
C ASP A 311 -0.36 18.52 9.05
N ALA A 312 -1.41 17.88 8.56
CA ALA A 312 -2.71 17.83 9.23
C ALA A 312 -2.72 16.77 10.35
N VAL A 313 -1.74 16.85 11.26
CA VAL A 313 -1.49 15.83 12.31
C VAL A 313 -2.70 15.53 13.18
N GLN A 314 -3.57 16.53 13.42
CA GLN A 314 -4.79 16.38 14.20
C GLN A 314 -5.81 15.40 13.58
N LYS A 315 -5.70 15.09 12.27
CA LYS A 315 -6.57 14.13 11.59
C LYS A 315 -6.19 12.67 11.87
N TYR A 316 -4.99 12.42 12.43
CA TYR A 316 -4.51 11.07 12.62
C TYR A 316 -3.76 10.82 13.95
N THR A 317 -3.47 11.87 14.74
CA THR A 317 -2.78 11.70 16.03
C THR A 317 -3.64 12.14 17.21
N LEU A 318 -3.44 11.42 18.32
CA LEU A 318 -4.04 11.70 19.61
C LEU A 318 -2.98 12.27 20.54
N SER A 319 -3.35 13.30 21.32
CA SER A 319 -2.50 13.95 22.31
C SER A 319 -1.28 14.72 21.74
N LYS A 320 -0.60 15.48 22.64
CA LYS A 320 0.64 16.22 22.30
C LYS A 320 1.83 15.31 21.97
N ALA A 321 1.78 14.05 22.36
CA ALA A 321 2.82 13.06 22.03
C ALA A 321 2.66 12.48 20.62
N GLY A 322 1.56 12.76 19.91
CA GLY A 322 1.39 12.37 18.52
C GLY A 322 1.10 10.89 18.28
N LEU A 323 0.46 10.18 19.23
CA LEU A 323 0.07 8.77 19.07
C LEU A 323 -0.91 8.60 17.91
N VAL A 324 -0.60 7.69 16.99
CA VAL A 324 -1.42 7.46 15.79
C VAL A 324 -2.70 6.71 16.14
N TYR A 325 -3.87 7.32 15.94
CA TYR A 325 -5.16 6.63 16.07
C TYR A 325 -5.77 6.25 14.71
N ASN A 326 -5.43 6.97 13.65
CA ASN A 326 -5.91 6.71 12.29
C ASN A 326 -4.73 6.49 11.34
N ILE A 327 -4.38 5.21 11.12
CA ILE A 327 -3.24 4.82 10.27
C ILE A 327 -3.47 5.17 8.79
N THR A 328 -4.73 5.13 8.32
CA THR A 328 -5.08 5.45 6.94
C THR A 328 -4.82 6.92 6.65
N ALA A 329 -5.22 7.81 7.56
CA ALA A 329 -4.94 9.24 7.44
C ALA A 329 -3.45 9.56 7.65
N MET A 330 -2.77 8.87 8.58
CA MET A 330 -1.32 9.03 8.80
C MET A 330 -0.51 8.65 7.55
N SER A 331 -0.93 7.60 6.84
CA SER A 331 -0.29 7.16 5.59
C SER A 331 -0.79 7.90 4.35
N ASP A 332 -1.61 8.94 4.51
CA ASP A 332 -2.07 9.78 3.39
C ASP A 332 -1.11 10.95 3.15
N ILE A 333 -0.38 10.89 2.05
CA ILE A 333 0.58 11.95 1.69
C ILE A 333 -0.08 13.29 1.44
N CYS A 334 -1.36 13.31 1.06
CA CYS A 334 -2.11 14.54 0.84
C CYS A 334 -2.27 15.37 2.12
N LEU A 335 -2.22 14.70 3.29
CA LEU A 335 -2.30 15.30 4.61
C LEU A 335 -0.93 15.61 5.24
N THR A 336 0.18 15.12 4.65
CA THR A 336 1.49 15.11 5.30
C THR A 336 2.60 15.62 4.36
N PRO A 337 2.61 16.92 4.00
CA PRO A 337 3.59 17.51 3.09
C PRO A 337 5.05 17.40 3.56
N SER A 338 5.31 17.29 4.87
CA SER A 338 6.67 17.12 5.43
C SER A 338 7.38 15.86 4.91
N LEU A 339 6.62 14.88 4.39
CA LEU A 339 7.18 13.65 3.79
C LEU A 339 8.09 13.96 2.59
N ARG A 340 7.91 15.07 1.90
CA ARG A 340 8.80 15.56 0.84
C ARG A 340 10.27 15.57 1.30
N GLN A 341 10.51 15.96 2.56
CA GLN A 341 11.84 16.15 3.12
C GLN A 341 12.23 15.11 4.16
N THR A 342 11.36 14.16 4.46
CA THR A 342 11.59 13.18 5.54
C THR A 342 11.49 11.73 5.08
N TYR A 343 11.06 11.49 3.84
CA TYR A 343 10.84 10.14 3.33
C TYR A 343 11.53 9.93 1.97
N GLY A 344 12.46 8.98 1.91
CA GLY A 344 13.40 8.84 0.79
C GLY A 344 12.79 8.52 -0.58
N PHE A 345 11.59 7.90 -0.61
CA PHE A 345 10.85 7.71 -1.86
C PHE A 345 10.56 9.04 -2.58
N PHE A 346 10.26 10.10 -1.85
CA PHE A 346 9.95 11.40 -2.44
C PHE A 346 11.18 12.22 -2.82
N ASP A 347 12.32 11.97 -2.15
CA ASP A 347 13.59 12.59 -2.52
C ASP A 347 14.15 11.92 -3.78
N ARG A 348 14.45 10.63 -3.71
CA ARG A 348 14.98 9.83 -4.85
C ARG A 348 14.70 8.34 -4.63
N PRO A 349 13.66 7.75 -5.25
CA PRO A 349 13.48 6.30 -5.22
C PRO A 349 14.66 5.60 -5.89
N ASN A 350 14.92 4.37 -5.51
CA ASN A 350 16.05 3.62 -6.07
C ASN A 350 15.78 3.20 -7.52
N MET A 351 14.59 2.67 -7.79
CA MET A 351 14.12 2.28 -9.12
C MET A 351 12.70 2.78 -9.30
N PHE A 352 12.41 3.55 -10.35
CA PHE A 352 11.08 4.10 -10.55
C PHE A 352 10.74 4.34 -12.02
N LYS A 353 9.63 3.74 -12.47
CA LYS A 353 8.97 4.05 -13.75
C LYS A 353 7.53 4.43 -13.44
N VAL A 354 7.06 5.55 -13.92
CA VAL A 354 5.75 6.13 -13.60
C VAL A 354 4.91 6.35 -14.85
N THR A 355 3.59 6.18 -14.71
CA THR A 355 2.61 6.61 -15.70
C THR A 355 1.53 7.49 -15.05
N HIS A 356 1.04 8.48 -15.81
CA HIS A 356 -0.03 9.39 -15.37
C HIS A 356 -1.40 9.02 -15.94
N ASP A 357 -1.49 7.87 -16.55
CA ASP A 357 -2.72 7.25 -17.04
C ASP A 357 -3.08 6.03 -16.19
N LEU A 358 -4.39 5.74 -16.02
CA LEU A 358 -4.87 4.57 -15.28
C LEU A 358 -4.56 3.27 -16.05
N PHE A 359 -3.42 2.66 -15.75
CA PHE A 359 -3.03 1.34 -16.23
C PHE A 359 -3.36 0.25 -15.20
N PRO A 360 -3.77 -0.95 -15.61
CA PRO A 360 -4.02 -2.07 -14.69
C PRO A 360 -2.70 -2.76 -14.31
N VAL A 361 -1.91 -2.09 -13.48
CA VAL A 361 -0.65 -2.63 -12.95
C VAL A 361 -0.86 -3.13 -11.53
N PHE A 362 -0.53 -4.41 -11.31
CA PHE A 362 -0.57 -5.05 -10.00
C PHE A 362 0.76 -4.82 -9.28
N SER A 363 0.71 -4.17 -8.11
CA SER A 363 1.88 -3.87 -7.28
C SER A 363 1.75 -4.47 -5.89
N GLN A 364 2.88 -4.85 -5.27
CA GLN A 364 2.91 -5.48 -3.96
C GLN A 364 2.46 -4.55 -2.82
N SER A 365 2.65 -3.26 -3.03
CA SER A 365 2.21 -2.18 -2.14
C SER A 365 2.09 -0.87 -2.91
N LYS A 366 1.45 0.13 -2.31
CA LYS A 366 1.33 1.46 -2.88
C LYS A 366 1.33 2.56 -1.82
N ILE A 367 1.58 3.78 -2.24
CA ILE A 367 1.32 4.99 -1.47
C ILE A 367 -0.13 5.45 -1.71
N SER A 368 -0.73 6.20 -0.79
CA SER A 368 -2.13 6.65 -0.86
C SER A 368 -2.51 7.25 -2.21
N SER A 369 -1.65 8.07 -2.78
CA SER A 369 -1.87 8.82 -4.02
C SER A 369 -1.71 8.00 -5.31
N TYR A 370 -1.31 6.73 -5.24
CA TYR A 370 -1.12 5.85 -6.38
C TYR A 370 -2.35 4.97 -6.63
N ALA A 371 -2.60 4.65 -7.87
CA ALA A 371 -3.76 3.86 -8.33
C ALA A 371 -3.38 2.43 -8.77
N ASP A 372 -2.21 1.95 -8.39
CA ASP A 372 -1.80 0.55 -8.60
C ASP A 372 -2.80 -0.40 -7.93
N LEU A 373 -3.06 -1.53 -8.56
CA LEU A 373 -3.85 -2.62 -8.00
C LEU A 373 -2.96 -3.39 -7.00
N VAL A 374 -3.19 -3.18 -5.71
CA VAL A 374 -2.41 -3.90 -4.69
C VAL A 374 -2.79 -5.37 -4.68
N TYR A 375 -1.82 -6.26 -4.67
CA TYR A 375 -2.03 -7.70 -4.54
C TYR A 375 -1.09 -8.29 -3.49
N PRO A 376 -1.36 -9.49 -2.94
CA PRO A 376 -0.47 -10.11 -1.96
C PRO A 376 0.93 -10.31 -2.52
N SER A 377 1.94 -9.88 -1.77
CA SER A 377 3.31 -9.94 -2.25
C SER A 377 3.78 -11.37 -2.50
N PRO A 378 4.34 -11.66 -3.68
CA PRO A 378 5.01 -12.93 -3.95
C PRO A 378 6.20 -13.18 -3.01
N TRP A 379 6.78 -12.16 -2.40
CA TRP A 379 7.82 -12.26 -1.38
C TRP A 379 7.35 -13.06 -0.16
N TYR A 380 6.17 -12.73 0.37
CA TYR A 380 5.58 -13.44 1.50
C TYR A 380 5.10 -14.84 1.10
N TRP A 381 4.42 -14.96 -0.04
CA TRP A 381 3.88 -16.24 -0.49
C TRP A 381 4.99 -17.27 -0.79
N TYR A 382 6.12 -16.81 -1.35
CA TYR A 382 7.30 -17.65 -1.60
C TYR A 382 8.04 -18.05 -0.31
N GLY A 383 7.85 -17.31 0.80
CA GLY A 383 8.53 -17.57 2.06
C GLY A 383 9.97 -17.06 2.06
N LYS A 384 10.23 -15.87 1.51
CA LYS A 384 11.60 -15.29 1.50
C LYS A 384 12.16 -14.99 2.88
N VAL A 385 11.29 -14.73 3.86
CA VAL A 385 11.65 -14.55 5.27
C VAL A 385 10.70 -15.41 6.11
N GLU A 386 11.20 -16.53 6.59
CA GLU A 386 10.44 -17.50 7.37
C GLU A 386 10.64 -17.26 8.87
N TYR A 387 9.60 -17.54 9.65
CA TYR A 387 9.65 -17.61 11.09
C TYR A 387 9.97 -19.05 11.51
N ASN A 388 10.96 -19.22 12.40
CA ASN A 388 11.27 -20.51 13.00
C ASN A 388 10.98 -20.47 14.50
N GLU A 389 9.92 -21.15 14.89
CA GLU A 389 9.46 -21.19 16.28
C GLU A 389 10.50 -21.79 17.25
N THR A 390 11.32 -22.74 16.78
CA THR A 390 12.32 -23.41 17.64
C THR A 390 13.45 -22.48 18.07
N LEU A 391 13.65 -21.38 17.34
CA LEU A 391 14.66 -20.34 17.63
C LEU A 391 14.08 -19.15 18.39
N ASP A 392 12.77 -19.12 18.59
CA ASP A 392 12.09 -18.01 19.28
C ASP A 392 11.88 -18.34 20.76
N MET A 393 12.63 -17.66 21.62
CA MET A 393 12.58 -17.86 23.06
C MET A 393 11.26 -17.36 23.68
N PRO A 394 10.89 -17.85 24.88
CA PRO A 394 9.76 -17.34 25.66
C PRO A 394 9.87 -15.83 25.89
N TRP A 395 8.74 -15.13 25.98
CA TRP A 395 8.68 -13.68 26.20
C TRP A 395 9.50 -13.22 27.41
N ALA A 396 9.43 -13.96 28.52
CA ALA A 396 10.11 -13.61 29.77
C ALA A 396 11.64 -13.52 29.61
N ASP A 397 12.20 -14.37 28.74
CA ASP A 397 13.65 -14.49 28.53
C ASP A 397 14.19 -13.49 27.50
N LYS A 398 13.30 -12.84 26.77
CA LYS A 398 13.67 -11.85 25.72
C LYS A 398 14.25 -10.57 26.32
N LYS A 399 15.20 -9.97 25.61
CA LYS A 399 15.77 -8.66 25.93
C LYS A 399 14.71 -7.57 25.83
N ASN A 400 14.55 -6.80 26.89
CA ASN A 400 13.59 -5.70 26.97
C ASN A 400 14.10 -4.46 26.23
N LYS A 401 14.17 -4.55 24.87
CA LYS A 401 14.65 -3.47 23.99
C LYS A 401 13.90 -3.50 22.65
N LEU A 402 13.73 -2.30 22.07
CA LEU A 402 13.35 -2.15 20.67
C LEU A 402 14.55 -2.51 19.79
N PHE A 403 14.41 -3.52 18.96
CA PHE A 403 15.46 -4.03 18.09
C PHE A 403 15.19 -3.74 16.62
N TRP A 404 16.23 -3.29 15.92
CA TRP A 404 16.25 -3.25 14.46
C TRP A 404 17.69 -3.31 13.92
N ARG A 405 17.86 -4.12 12.88
CA ARG A 405 19.04 -4.15 12.01
C ARG A 405 18.57 -4.10 10.57
N GLY A 406 19.19 -3.28 9.77
CA GLY A 406 18.88 -3.17 8.34
C GLY A 406 19.85 -2.25 7.62
N SER A 407 19.59 -2.10 6.32
CA SER A 407 20.37 -1.25 5.42
C SER A 407 19.77 0.15 5.31
N THR A 408 20.54 1.07 4.73
CA THR A 408 20.12 2.44 4.37
C THR A 408 19.30 2.48 3.08
N THR A 409 18.47 1.45 2.81
CA THR A 409 17.49 1.45 1.73
C THR A 409 16.29 2.33 2.07
N GLY A 410 15.44 2.62 1.09
CA GLY A 410 14.30 3.51 1.26
C GLY A 410 14.49 4.84 0.54
N GLY A 411 15.36 4.83 -0.46
CA GLY A 411 15.74 5.92 -1.34
C GLY A 411 17.19 5.83 -1.72
N PHE A 412 17.57 6.52 -2.81
CA PHE A 412 18.96 6.65 -3.25
C PHE A 412 19.55 7.97 -2.72
N SER A 413 20.67 7.90 -2.02
CA SER A 413 21.30 9.09 -1.46
C SER A 413 22.33 9.70 -2.41
N ARG A 414 22.16 10.98 -2.71
CA ARG A 414 23.05 11.84 -3.50
C ARG A 414 23.07 13.23 -2.89
N ASN A 415 24.24 13.87 -2.83
CA ASN A 415 24.42 15.23 -2.32
C ASN A 415 23.82 15.43 -0.92
N GLY A 416 24.08 14.51 0.00
CA GLY A 416 23.57 14.57 1.38
C GLY A 416 22.11 14.19 1.54
N GLY A 417 21.46 13.60 0.51
CA GLY A 417 20.05 13.22 0.51
C GLY A 417 19.65 12.24 1.62
N TRP A 418 20.61 11.45 2.15
CA TRP A 418 20.34 10.54 3.27
C TRP A 418 19.74 11.23 4.51
N ARG A 419 19.97 12.52 4.68
CA ARG A 419 19.36 13.30 5.78
C ARG A 419 17.85 13.51 5.64
N ARG A 420 17.30 13.21 4.46
CA ARG A 420 15.87 13.29 4.14
C ARG A 420 15.21 11.91 4.03
N GLN A 421 15.90 10.86 4.47
CA GLN A 421 15.38 9.49 4.39
C GLN A 421 14.88 9.02 5.76
N HIS A 422 13.72 8.34 5.75
CA HIS A 422 13.01 7.96 6.98
C HIS A 422 13.80 7.02 7.89
N ARG A 423 14.55 6.07 7.34
CA ARG A 423 15.38 5.14 8.13
C ARG A 423 16.52 5.86 8.85
N GLN A 424 17.20 6.76 8.14
CA GLN A 424 18.27 7.57 8.71
C GLN A 424 17.73 8.49 9.79
N ASN A 425 16.60 9.16 9.52
CA ASN A 425 15.91 10.00 10.50
C ASN A 425 15.51 9.22 11.75
N PHE A 426 14.96 8.00 11.58
CA PHE A 426 14.58 7.17 12.72
C PHE A 426 15.80 6.76 13.55
N VAL A 427 16.83 6.20 12.89
CA VAL A 427 18.04 5.72 13.58
C VAL A 427 18.76 6.87 14.30
N GLU A 428 18.82 8.06 13.70
CA GLU A 428 19.42 9.23 14.31
C GLU A 428 18.64 9.72 15.53
N LYS A 429 17.33 9.98 15.37
CA LYS A 429 16.48 10.53 16.42
C LYS A 429 16.32 9.57 17.61
N ILE A 430 16.05 8.28 17.39
CA ILE A 430 15.79 7.33 18.48
C ILE A 430 17.04 7.07 19.35
N ASN A 431 18.24 7.25 18.77
CA ASN A 431 19.53 7.13 19.48
C ASN A 431 20.10 8.48 19.95
N GLY A 432 19.46 9.58 19.59
CA GLY A 432 19.90 10.95 19.90
C GLY A 432 19.75 11.31 21.37
N ALA A 433 20.13 12.55 21.69
CA ALA A 433 19.99 13.13 23.04
C ALA A 433 18.91 14.22 23.11
N THR A 434 18.28 14.55 21.97
CA THR A 434 17.20 15.55 21.91
C THR A 434 16.00 15.14 22.74
N ASP A 435 15.27 16.11 23.25
CA ASP A 435 14.05 15.86 24.02
C ASP A 435 12.94 15.23 23.17
N ALA A 436 12.07 14.50 23.86
CA ALA A 436 10.85 13.92 23.28
C ALA A 436 9.72 13.91 24.31
N PRO A 437 8.46 13.98 23.86
CA PRO A 437 7.34 13.86 24.79
C PRO A 437 7.24 12.46 25.37
N LEU A 438 6.98 12.40 26.67
CA LEU A 438 6.71 11.19 27.43
C LEU A 438 5.48 11.43 28.31
N PHE A 439 4.65 10.40 28.48
CA PHE A 439 3.52 10.49 29.41
C PHE A 439 3.98 10.26 30.85
N VAL A 440 3.68 11.23 31.72
CA VAL A 440 4.00 11.21 33.13
C VAL A 440 2.70 11.31 33.93
N ASP A 441 2.56 10.46 34.96
CA ASP A 441 1.41 10.47 35.83
C ASP A 441 1.60 11.51 36.96
N SER A 442 0.71 12.48 37.04
CA SER A 442 0.75 13.51 38.09
C SER A 442 0.55 12.96 39.51
N ALA A 443 -0.12 11.80 39.67
CA ALA A 443 -0.25 11.14 40.96
C ALA A 443 1.10 10.56 41.43
N ALA A 444 1.91 10.04 40.52
CA ALA A 444 3.25 9.55 40.84
C ALA A 444 4.22 10.67 41.23
N GLN A 445 3.96 11.90 40.78
CA GLN A 445 4.74 13.10 41.15
C GLN A 445 4.27 13.75 42.45
N GLY A 446 3.22 13.20 43.12
CA GLY A 446 2.67 13.79 44.34
C GLY A 446 1.88 15.08 44.14
N SER A 447 1.64 15.49 42.91
CA SER A 447 0.92 16.74 42.56
C SER A 447 -0.60 16.58 42.53
N SER A 448 -1.13 15.35 42.55
CA SER A 448 -2.57 15.02 42.54
C SER A 448 -2.86 13.74 43.27
N LYS A 449 -4.08 13.62 43.87
CA LYS A 449 -4.59 12.33 44.43
C LYS A 449 -5.24 11.43 43.36
N SER A 450 -5.49 11.97 42.16
CA SER A 450 -6.04 11.22 41.02
C SER A 450 -5.01 11.10 39.92
N HIS A 451 -4.97 9.95 39.24
CA HIS A 451 -4.17 9.76 38.04
C HIS A 451 -4.54 10.77 36.97
N ARG A 452 -3.54 11.44 36.43
CA ARG A 452 -3.68 12.35 35.31
C ARG A 452 -2.43 12.32 34.45
N TRP A 453 -2.53 11.80 33.26
CA TRP A 453 -1.44 11.64 32.32
C TRP A 453 -1.20 12.91 31.51
N ASN A 454 0.00 13.47 31.60
CA ASN A 454 0.44 14.63 30.85
C ASN A 454 1.65 14.29 29.99
N ALA A 455 1.76 14.90 28.80
CA ALA A 455 2.96 14.78 27.97
C ALA A 455 4.00 15.83 28.41
N GLU A 456 5.14 15.37 28.89
CA GLU A 456 6.28 16.19 29.31
C GLU A 456 7.49 15.91 28.41
N GLN A 457 8.32 16.93 28.16
CA GLN A 457 9.55 16.78 27.38
C GLN A 457 10.67 16.18 28.26
N VAL A 458 11.23 15.06 27.81
CA VAL A 458 12.33 14.38 28.52
C VAL A 458 13.49 14.08 27.58
N PRO A 459 14.74 14.05 28.07
CA PRO A 459 15.89 13.69 27.25
C PRO A 459 15.82 12.22 26.79
N ARG A 460 15.83 11.97 25.47
CA ARG A 460 15.87 10.58 24.91
C ARG A 460 17.07 9.79 25.43
N GLY A 461 18.17 10.49 25.72
CA GLY A 461 19.41 9.90 26.22
C GLY A 461 19.24 9.02 27.45
N ASP A 462 18.31 9.36 28.34
CA ASP A 462 18.05 8.66 29.60
C ASP A 462 17.37 7.30 29.37
N HIS A 463 16.76 7.10 28.21
CA HIS A 463 16.03 5.91 27.83
C HIS A 463 16.78 4.98 26.85
N ARG A 464 18.07 5.25 26.58
CA ARG A 464 18.90 4.45 25.65
C ARG A 464 18.96 2.96 25.96
N LYS A 465 18.77 2.57 27.21
CA LYS A 465 18.73 1.15 27.62
C LYS A 465 17.60 0.36 26.96
N LEU A 466 16.54 1.04 26.52
CA LEU A 466 15.37 0.45 25.86
C LEU A 466 15.54 0.28 24.35
N VAL A 467 16.67 0.71 23.76
CA VAL A 467 16.83 0.79 22.32
C VAL A 467 18.09 0.07 21.84
N ASP A 468 17.96 -0.75 20.82
CA ASP A 468 19.06 -1.37 20.07
C ASP A 468 18.76 -1.32 18.55
N VAL A 469 18.69 -0.09 18.02
CA VAL A 469 18.34 0.21 16.62
C VAL A 469 19.58 0.75 15.92
N ARG A 470 20.11 -0.01 14.92
CA ARG A 470 21.35 0.33 14.21
C ARG A 470 21.30 -0.13 12.76
N PHE A 471 22.01 0.58 11.89
CA PHE A 471 22.31 0.06 10.56
C PHE A 471 23.32 -1.10 10.65
N SER A 472 23.14 -2.07 9.75
CA SER A 472 24.09 -3.18 9.52
C SER A 472 24.71 -3.12 8.14
N HIS A 473 24.22 -2.27 7.25
CA HIS A 473 24.75 -2.07 5.91
C HIS A 473 24.45 -0.65 5.42
N ILE A 474 25.43 -0.06 4.74
CA ILE A 474 25.28 1.23 4.05
C ILE A 474 25.33 0.96 2.55
N GLY A 475 24.27 1.36 1.83
CA GLY A 475 24.13 1.17 0.38
C GLY A 475 23.07 2.10 -0.22
N GLN A 476 22.81 1.98 -1.51
CA GLN A 476 21.94 2.85 -2.28
C GLN A 476 22.34 4.35 -2.15
N CYS A 477 23.61 4.63 -2.35
CA CYS A 477 24.16 5.97 -2.26
C CYS A 477 25.33 6.15 -3.22
N ASP A 478 25.59 7.40 -3.65
CA ASP A 478 26.85 7.76 -4.29
C ASP A 478 28.02 7.56 -3.32
N PRO A 479 29.25 7.26 -3.81
CA PRO A 479 30.39 6.91 -2.95
C PRO A 479 30.64 7.89 -1.80
N GLY A 480 30.55 9.20 -2.04
CA GLY A 480 30.74 10.24 -1.02
C GLY A 480 29.67 10.21 0.08
N ASP A 481 28.41 10.04 -0.30
CA ASP A 481 27.31 9.90 0.65
C ASP A 481 27.36 8.58 1.42
N CYS A 482 27.78 7.49 0.79
CA CYS A 482 27.99 6.22 1.47
C CYS A 482 29.11 6.36 2.54
N GLN A 483 30.20 7.04 2.23
CA GLN A 483 31.28 7.31 3.19
C GLN A 483 30.81 8.21 4.32
N ALA A 484 30.08 9.29 4.03
CA ALA A 484 29.53 10.19 5.03
C ALA A 484 28.60 9.45 6.01
N GLN A 485 27.71 8.59 5.50
CA GLN A 485 26.83 7.78 6.35
C GLN A 485 27.62 6.78 7.22
N LYS A 486 28.67 6.13 6.69
CA LYS A 486 29.53 5.23 7.49
C LYS A 486 30.23 5.96 8.63
N GLN A 487 30.64 7.21 8.42
CA GLN A 487 31.26 8.05 9.46
C GLN A 487 30.24 8.53 10.49
N HIS A 488 29.03 8.88 10.06
CA HIS A 488 27.97 9.41 10.92
C HIS A 488 27.30 8.34 11.77
N PHE A 489 26.92 7.22 11.17
CA PHE A 489 26.21 6.13 11.87
C PHE A 489 27.20 5.09 12.43
N LYS A 490 26.97 4.68 13.67
CA LYS A 490 27.69 3.56 14.28
C LYS A 490 27.12 2.25 13.74
N VAL A 491 27.59 1.82 12.58
CA VAL A 491 27.18 0.58 11.91
C VAL A 491 27.57 -0.63 12.77
N LYS A 492 26.68 -1.60 12.89
CA LYS A 492 26.90 -2.89 13.56
C LYS A 492 27.00 -3.99 12.54
N ASP A 493 27.58 -5.12 12.90
CA ASP A 493 27.64 -6.29 12.06
C ASP A 493 26.23 -6.76 11.69
N ALA A 494 26.09 -7.32 10.49
CA ALA A 494 24.89 -7.99 10.08
C ALA A 494 24.66 -9.21 10.98
N VAL A 495 23.40 -9.43 11.35
CA VAL A 495 23.00 -10.58 12.15
C VAL A 495 22.01 -11.40 11.35
N ASP A 496 21.93 -12.68 11.66
CA ASP A 496 20.89 -13.53 11.12
C ASP A 496 19.50 -12.97 11.47
N MET A 497 18.53 -13.14 10.59
CA MET A 497 17.16 -12.65 10.82
C MET A 497 16.54 -13.25 12.08
N GLN A 498 16.88 -14.50 12.40
CA GLN A 498 16.41 -15.18 13.61
C GLN A 498 16.95 -14.55 14.90
N TYR A 499 18.05 -13.80 14.84
CA TYR A 499 18.58 -13.06 15.98
C TYR A 499 17.57 -12.03 16.55
N ALA A 500 16.65 -11.53 15.73
CA ALA A 500 15.58 -10.62 16.16
C ALA A 500 14.70 -11.24 17.27
N TRP A 501 14.50 -12.56 17.27
CA TRP A 501 13.68 -13.27 18.25
C TRP A 501 14.21 -13.21 19.71
N ASN A 502 15.42 -12.70 19.90
CA ASN A 502 15.97 -12.45 21.24
C ASN A 502 15.41 -11.18 21.92
N TYR A 503 14.56 -10.41 21.24
CA TYR A 503 14.07 -9.11 21.72
C TYR A 503 12.56 -9.07 21.87
N ARG A 504 12.07 -8.37 22.92
CA ARG A 504 10.62 -8.19 23.15
C ARG A 504 9.97 -7.34 22.10
N PHE A 505 10.66 -6.30 21.60
CA PHE A 505 10.12 -5.31 20.68
C PHE A 505 10.87 -5.32 19.35
N LEU A 506 10.15 -5.49 18.25
CA LEU A 506 10.70 -5.53 16.91
C LEU A 506 10.20 -4.34 16.11
N LEU A 507 11.12 -3.62 15.48
CA LEU A 507 10.76 -2.51 14.60
C LEU A 507 10.66 -2.99 13.16
N ASP A 508 9.47 -2.84 12.58
CA ASP A 508 9.21 -2.99 11.16
C ASP A 508 9.17 -1.62 10.48
N MET A 509 10.05 -1.40 9.51
CA MET A 509 10.21 -0.13 8.81
C MET A 509 10.24 -0.36 7.30
N ASP A 510 9.51 0.46 6.54
CA ASP A 510 9.58 0.46 5.09
C ASP A 510 11.02 0.56 4.56
N GLY A 511 11.25 -0.08 3.40
CA GLY A 511 12.47 0.05 2.60
C GLY A 511 12.24 0.95 1.39
N ASN A 512 12.58 0.44 0.19
CA ASN A 512 12.19 1.09 -1.07
C ASN A 512 10.67 1.15 -1.22
N ALA A 513 9.98 0.13 -0.67
CA ALA A 513 8.56 0.09 -0.40
C ALA A 513 8.32 -0.65 0.93
N PHE A 514 7.32 -1.54 1.01
CA PHE A 514 6.97 -2.26 2.23
C PHE A 514 8.14 -3.07 2.83
N SER A 515 8.02 -3.46 4.09
CA SER A 515 9.02 -4.30 4.77
C SER A 515 8.70 -5.78 4.59
N GLY A 516 9.58 -6.52 3.92
CA GLY A 516 9.41 -7.97 3.72
C GLY A 516 9.58 -8.84 4.97
N ARG A 517 9.73 -8.26 6.18
CA ARG A 517 9.88 -8.96 7.45
C ARG A 517 8.61 -8.99 8.30
N PHE A 518 7.60 -8.22 7.94
CA PHE A 518 6.45 -7.95 8.79
C PHE A 518 5.74 -9.23 9.23
N TYR A 519 5.51 -10.20 8.33
CA TYR A 519 4.82 -11.44 8.67
C TYR A 519 5.59 -12.31 9.66
N SER A 520 6.89 -12.47 9.46
CA SER A 520 7.71 -13.23 10.40
C SER A 520 7.78 -12.57 11.79
N PHE A 521 7.71 -11.22 11.83
CA PHE A 521 7.63 -10.49 13.09
C PHE A 521 6.29 -10.71 13.79
N LEU A 522 5.17 -10.64 13.07
CA LEU A 522 3.84 -10.91 13.64
C LEU A 522 3.67 -12.34 14.12
N GLN A 523 4.35 -13.31 13.49
CA GLN A 523 4.34 -14.72 13.89
C GLN A 523 5.19 -15.00 15.13
N SER A 524 6.10 -14.09 15.51
CA SER A 524 7.00 -14.26 16.64
C SER A 524 6.32 -14.00 17.99
N ARG A 525 7.00 -14.39 19.07
CA ARG A 525 6.64 -14.04 20.46
C ARG A 525 7.13 -12.64 20.83
N SER A 526 7.09 -11.69 19.89
CA SER A 526 7.57 -10.31 20.12
C SER A 526 6.50 -9.32 19.69
N GLN A 527 6.42 -8.18 20.38
CA GLN A 527 5.56 -7.09 19.99
C GLN A 527 6.18 -6.32 18.82
N VAL A 528 5.38 -6.01 17.81
CA VAL A 528 5.84 -5.31 16.61
C VAL A 528 5.48 -3.83 16.67
N PHE A 529 6.47 -2.96 16.41
CA PHE A 529 6.32 -1.53 16.15
C PHE A 529 6.45 -1.30 14.66
N LYS A 530 5.49 -0.62 14.04
CA LYS A 530 5.46 -0.43 12.58
C LYS A 530 5.54 1.04 12.20
N LEU A 531 6.59 1.40 11.45
CA LEU A 531 6.76 2.69 10.79
C LEU A 531 6.62 2.49 9.27
N ALA A 532 5.42 2.67 8.74
CA ALA A 532 5.12 2.37 7.35
C ALA A 532 4.21 3.42 6.72
N LEU A 533 4.56 3.82 5.50
CA LEU A 533 3.77 4.67 4.62
C LEU A 533 3.09 3.86 3.52
N PHE A 534 3.75 2.77 3.10
CA PHE A 534 3.23 1.90 2.06
C PHE A 534 2.07 1.05 2.56
N ARG A 535 0.99 1.04 1.77
CA ARG A 535 -0.22 0.27 2.02
C ARG A 535 -0.14 -1.07 1.32
N GLU A 536 -0.47 -2.12 2.05
CA GLU A 536 -0.47 -3.51 1.60
C GLU A 536 -1.89 -4.09 1.67
N TRP A 537 -2.13 -5.21 0.99
CA TRP A 537 -3.42 -5.87 0.89
C TRP A 537 -4.08 -6.20 2.25
N HIS A 538 -3.28 -6.55 3.25
CA HIS A 538 -3.75 -6.99 4.58
C HIS A 538 -4.18 -5.83 5.51
N GLY A 539 -4.18 -4.59 5.01
CA GLY A 539 -4.45 -3.40 5.84
C GLY A 539 -5.78 -3.44 6.58
N GLU A 540 -6.83 -4.06 6.01
CA GLU A 540 -8.15 -4.22 6.64
C GLU A 540 -8.21 -5.40 7.62
N TRP A 541 -7.28 -6.36 7.51
CA TRP A 541 -7.28 -7.59 8.28
C TRP A 541 -6.44 -7.51 9.55
N LEU A 542 -5.55 -6.55 9.65
CA LEU A 542 -4.70 -6.29 10.81
C LEU A 542 -5.13 -5.02 11.53
N ARG A 543 -5.30 -5.08 12.84
CA ARG A 543 -5.72 -3.94 13.66
C ARG A 543 -4.51 -3.29 14.34
N PRO A 544 -4.21 -1.98 14.06
CA PRO A 544 -3.26 -1.20 14.85
C PRO A 544 -3.67 -1.18 16.33
N TRP A 545 -2.71 -1.08 17.22
CA TRP A 545 -2.88 -1.12 18.68
C TRP A 545 -3.40 -2.44 19.26
N LEU A 546 -3.64 -3.45 18.40
CA LEU A 546 -3.96 -4.82 18.82
C LEU A 546 -2.94 -5.82 18.29
N HIS A 547 -2.58 -5.75 17.01
CA HIS A 547 -1.64 -6.67 16.39
C HIS A 547 -0.24 -6.04 16.21
N TYR A 548 -0.14 -4.73 16.22
CA TYR A 548 1.12 -3.98 16.18
C TYR A 548 0.92 -2.55 16.68
N VAL A 549 2.00 -1.91 17.09
CA VAL A 549 2.04 -0.51 17.52
C VAL A 549 2.35 0.36 16.31
N PRO A 550 1.42 1.20 15.80
CA PRO A 550 1.72 2.13 14.73
C PRO A 550 2.55 3.29 15.24
N LEU A 551 3.57 3.69 14.48
CA LEU A 551 4.42 4.84 14.76
C LEU A 551 4.15 5.97 13.75
N SER A 552 4.16 7.22 14.21
CA SER A 552 4.00 8.39 13.34
C SER A 552 5.25 8.65 12.51
N MET A 553 5.07 9.27 11.33
CA MET A 553 6.20 9.69 10.50
C MET A 553 6.98 10.88 11.09
N GLN A 554 6.36 11.67 11.98
CA GLN A 554 6.96 12.83 12.65
C GLN A 554 7.91 12.44 13.79
N GLY A 555 7.63 11.33 14.48
CA GLY A 555 8.50 10.76 15.51
C GLY A 555 8.37 11.35 16.91
N SER A 556 7.29 12.07 17.20
CA SER A 556 6.99 12.55 18.55
C SER A 556 6.58 11.41 19.48
N ASP A 557 5.90 10.40 18.97
CA ASP A 557 5.36 9.25 19.70
C ASP A 557 6.34 8.10 19.96
N TRP A 558 7.49 8.07 19.25
CA TRP A 558 8.37 6.90 19.28
C TRP A 558 8.89 6.56 20.68
N LEU A 559 9.39 7.57 21.41
CA LEU A 559 9.87 7.34 22.78
C LEU A 559 8.72 6.99 23.72
N ALA A 560 7.58 7.68 23.63
CA ALA A 560 6.42 7.45 24.49
C ALA A 560 5.91 6.01 24.36
N ALA A 561 5.83 5.49 23.12
CA ALA A 561 5.41 4.11 22.88
C ALA A 561 6.43 3.10 23.43
N VAL A 562 7.73 3.26 23.11
CA VAL A 562 8.79 2.36 23.61
C VAL A 562 8.89 2.38 25.14
N HIS A 563 8.74 3.54 25.75
CA HIS A 563 8.78 3.68 27.21
C HIS A 563 7.59 3.01 27.89
N TYR A 564 6.37 3.23 27.40
CA TYR A 564 5.17 2.61 27.98
C TYR A 564 5.33 1.10 28.03
N TYR A 565 5.64 0.45 26.93
CA TYR A 565 5.75 -1.00 26.86
C TYR A 565 7.03 -1.55 27.53
N GLY A 566 8.11 -0.80 27.54
CA GLY A 566 9.42 -1.26 28.04
C GLY A 566 9.76 -0.86 29.46
N ALA A 567 9.09 0.13 30.05
CA ALA A 567 9.47 0.68 31.35
C ALA A 567 8.33 0.72 32.39
N THR A 568 7.07 0.46 31.99
CA THR A 568 5.95 0.38 32.94
C THR A 568 5.51 -1.08 33.09
N GLU A 569 5.03 -1.45 34.28
CA GLU A 569 4.53 -2.81 34.55
C GLU A 569 3.26 -3.10 33.73
N GLU A 570 2.33 -2.15 33.67
CA GLU A 570 1.10 -2.24 32.89
C GLU A 570 1.41 -2.41 31.39
N GLY A 571 2.31 -1.57 30.86
CA GLY A 571 2.72 -1.65 29.46
C GLY A 571 3.44 -2.94 29.10
N ALA A 572 4.28 -3.47 30.00
CA ALA A 572 4.97 -4.75 29.79
C ALA A 572 3.98 -5.92 29.69
N ALA A 573 2.95 -5.96 30.55
CA ALA A 573 1.89 -6.96 30.49
C ALA A 573 1.01 -6.80 29.23
N GLU A 574 0.75 -5.58 28.81
CA GLU A 574 0.03 -5.29 27.56
C GLU A 574 0.81 -5.75 26.32
N ALA A 575 2.13 -5.52 26.30
CA ALA A 575 3.01 -5.92 25.21
C ALA A 575 3.03 -7.44 25.00
N ASP A 576 3.06 -8.23 26.07
CA ASP A 576 2.99 -9.69 26.02
C ASP A 576 1.65 -10.17 25.44
N ARG A 577 0.54 -9.57 25.90
CA ARG A 577 -0.79 -9.85 25.34
C ARG A 577 -0.88 -9.50 23.86
N MET A 578 -0.35 -8.34 23.44
CA MET A 578 -0.33 -7.92 22.03
C MET A 578 0.51 -8.87 21.18
N ALA A 579 1.68 -9.29 21.65
CA ALA A 579 2.52 -10.27 20.93
C ALA A 579 1.78 -11.60 20.75
N ALA A 580 1.07 -12.09 21.78
CA ALA A 580 0.26 -13.29 21.70
C ALA A 580 -0.91 -13.16 20.73
N ALA A 581 -1.66 -12.05 20.80
CA ALA A 581 -2.79 -11.75 19.89
C ALA A 581 -2.33 -11.63 18.45
N SER A 582 -1.22 -10.93 18.20
CA SER A 582 -0.60 -10.78 16.89
C SER A 582 -0.23 -12.14 16.30
N ARG A 583 0.46 -12.98 17.05
CA ARG A 583 0.87 -14.31 16.62
C ARG A 583 -0.33 -15.21 16.29
N GLU A 584 -1.32 -15.24 17.18
CA GLU A 584 -2.53 -16.03 16.97
C GLU A 584 -3.26 -15.59 15.69
N TRP A 585 -3.44 -14.28 15.53
CA TRP A 585 -4.17 -13.74 14.40
C TRP A 585 -3.41 -13.90 13.08
N ALA A 586 -2.09 -13.66 13.06
CA ALA A 586 -1.24 -13.90 11.89
C ALA A 586 -1.30 -15.36 11.42
N GLY A 587 -1.36 -16.31 12.35
CA GLY A 587 -1.54 -17.74 12.07
C GLY A 587 -2.88 -18.10 11.45
N LYS A 588 -3.90 -17.24 11.59
CA LYS A 588 -5.25 -17.43 11.05
C LYS A 588 -5.54 -16.64 9.75
N THR A 589 -4.79 -15.56 9.48
CA THR A 589 -5.16 -14.59 8.43
C THR A 589 -4.03 -14.20 7.48
N LEU A 590 -2.80 -14.63 7.71
CA LEU A 590 -1.66 -14.33 6.85
C LEU A 590 -1.03 -15.61 6.25
N ARG A 591 -1.82 -16.66 6.12
CA ARG A 591 -1.41 -17.92 5.47
C ARG A 591 -1.37 -17.75 3.96
N LYS A 592 -0.69 -18.64 3.24
CA LYS A 592 -0.71 -18.64 1.76
C LYS A 592 -2.13 -18.63 1.21
N VAL A 593 -3.00 -19.43 1.80
CA VAL A 593 -4.40 -19.54 1.36
C VAL A 593 -5.21 -18.26 1.62
N ASP A 594 -4.86 -17.46 2.62
CA ASP A 594 -5.50 -16.17 2.88
C ASP A 594 -5.09 -15.14 1.82
N MET A 595 -3.81 -15.14 1.41
CA MET A 595 -3.32 -14.38 0.27
C MET A 595 -4.01 -14.78 -1.03
N GLU A 596 -4.17 -16.09 -1.27
CA GLU A 596 -4.89 -16.63 -2.42
C GLU A 596 -6.37 -16.19 -2.41
N ALA A 597 -7.06 -16.25 -1.26
CA ALA A 597 -8.47 -15.83 -1.15
C ALA A 597 -8.64 -14.33 -1.46
N TRP A 598 -7.75 -13.50 -0.95
CA TRP A 598 -7.78 -12.05 -1.23
C TRP A 598 -7.49 -11.76 -2.71
N PHE A 599 -6.48 -12.43 -3.27
CA PHE A 599 -6.13 -12.27 -4.68
C PHE A 599 -7.23 -12.80 -5.61
N PHE A 600 -7.86 -13.91 -5.27
CA PHE A 600 -9.02 -14.45 -6.01
C PHE A 600 -10.15 -13.40 -6.08
N ARG A 601 -10.47 -12.78 -4.93
CA ARG A 601 -11.47 -11.72 -4.90
C ARG A 601 -11.09 -10.54 -5.81
N LEU A 602 -9.85 -10.06 -5.73
CA LEU A 602 -9.36 -8.97 -6.58
C LEU A 602 -9.48 -9.32 -8.07
N LEU A 603 -9.13 -10.54 -8.45
CA LEU A 603 -9.16 -10.97 -9.85
C LEU A 603 -10.57 -11.14 -10.39
N LEU A 604 -11.54 -11.57 -9.59
CA LEU A 604 -12.94 -11.58 -10.01
C LEU A 604 -13.48 -10.17 -10.27
N GLU A 605 -13.12 -9.20 -9.41
CA GLU A 605 -13.49 -7.80 -9.61
C GLU A 605 -12.79 -7.18 -10.84
N TYR A 606 -11.52 -7.50 -11.03
CA TYR A 606 -10.78 -7.07 -12.21
C TYR A 606 -11.33 -7.71 -13.50
N ALA A 607 -11.61 -9.00 -13.48
CA ALA A 607 -12.22 -9.73 -14.59
C ALA A 607 -13.55 -9.07 -15.02
N ARG A 608 -14.37 -8.65 -14.04
CA ARG A 608 -15.61 -7.95 -14.31
C ARG A 608 -15.40 -6.62 -15.03
N VAL A 609 -14.46 -5.77 -14.59
CA VAL A 609 -14.28 -4.44 -15.22
C VAL A 609 -13.68 -4.49 -16.61
N ILE A 610 -13.00 -5.58 -16.97
CA ILE A 610 -12.48 -5.81 -18.33
C ILE A 610 -13.50 -6.50 -19.28
N ASP A 611 -14.64 -6.97 -18.77
CA ASP A 611 -15.68 -7.63 -19.55
C ASP A 611 -16.60 -6.61 -20.22
N ASP A 612 -16.87 -6.76 -21.52
CA ASP A 612 -17.73 -5.84 -22.28
C ASP A 612 -19.18 -5.84 -21.79
N ASN A 613 -19.62 -6.90 -21.13
CA ASN A 613 -20.95 -7.06 -20.52
C ASN A 613 -20.96 -6.83 -18.99
N ARG A 614 -19.95 -6.16 -18.42
CA ARG A 614 -19.74 -5.95 -16.98
C ARG A 614 -20.96 -5.40 -16.22
N GLU A 615 -21.89 -4.76 -16.92
CA GLU A 615 -23.11 -4.19 -16.36
C GLU A 615 -24.23 -5.23 -16.20
N THR A 616 -24.15 -6.35 -16.93
CA THR A 616 -25.17 -7.40 -16.95
C THR A 616 -24.73 -8.73 -16.32
N ILE A 617 -23.43 -8.86 -16.03
CA ILE A 617 -22.85 -10.02 -15.34
C ILE A 617 -22.68 -9.76 -13.85
N GLY A 618 -22.68 -10.82 -13.05
CA GLY A 618 -22.50 -10.77 -11.60
C GLY A 618 -23.17 -11.98 -10.93
N PHE A 619 -23.12 -12.01 -9.61
CA PHE A 619 -23.73 -13.06 -8.82
C PHE A 619 -24.97 -12.58 -8.06
N ASP A 620 -26.02 -13.40 -8.08
CA ASP A 620 -27.20 -13.24 -7.24
C ASP A 620 -27.72 -14.61 -6.80
N ILE A 621 -28.16 -14.74 -5.55
CA ILE A 621 -28.70 -16.00 -5.00
C ILE A 621 -29.88 -16.51 -5.83
N ALA A 622 -30.77 -15.61 -6.25
CA ALA A 622 -31.95 -16.00 -7.06
C ALA A 622 -31.58 -16.49 -8.47
N SER A 623 -30.39 -16.17 -8.99
CA SER A 623 -29.88 -16.65 -10.27
C SER A 623 -29.12 -17.99 -10.14
N ALA A 624 -28.59 -18.31 -8.96
CA ALA A 624 -27.86 -19.55 -8.71
C ALA A 624 -28.75 -20.81 -8.83
N ASP A 625 -30.04 -20.70 -8.52
CA ASP A 625 -31.00 -21.80 -8.61
C ASP A 625 -31.50 -22.08 -10.05
N LYS A 626 -31.25 -21.18 -10.98
CA LYS A 626 -31.59 -21.36 -12.39
C LYS A 626 -30.39 -21.98 -13.11
N LYS A 627 -30.30 -23.34 -13.09
CA LYS A 627 -29.44 -24.05 -14.04
C LYS A 627 -29.83 -23.59 -15.44
N LEU A 628 -28.85 -23.02 -16.17
CA LEU A 628 -28.98 -22.70 -17.59
C LEU A 628 -29.56 -23.92 -18.31
N PRO A 629 -30.61 -23.77 -19.17
CA PRO A 629 -31.07 -24.87 -19.98
C PRO A 629 -29.90 -25.35 -20.83
N LEU A 630 -29.68 -26.66 -20.84
CA LEU A 630 -28.77 -27.34 -21.76
C LEU A 630 -29.20 -27.02 -23.21
N GLN A 631 -28.72 -25.91 -23.76
CA GLN A 631 -28.81 -25.65 -25.19
C GLN A 631 -27.40 -25.59 -25.77
N ALA A 632 -27.19 -26.54 -26.70
CA ALA A 632 -26.07 -26.65 -27.65
C ALA A 632 -24.89 -27.56 -27.30
N GLN A 633 -25.14 -28.78 -26.86
CA GLN A 633 -24.27 -29.91 -27.23
C GLN A 633 -24.99 -30.85 -28.23
N THR A 634 -25.41 -30.34 -29.37
CA THR A 634 -25.85 -31.15 -30.49
C THR A 634 -25.52 -30.45 -31.79
N LYS A 635 -24.25 -30.48 -32.18
CA LYS A 635 -23.77 -30.33 -33.57
C LYS A 635 -22.29 -30.69 -33.70
N LYS A 636 -21.93 -31.93 -33.37
CA LYS A 636 -20.72 -32.57 -33.88
C LYS A 636 -20.91 -34.09 -33.87
N THR A 637 -21.79 -34.58 -34.70
CA THR A 637 -21.80 -36.00 -35.15
C THR A 637 -22.68 -36.07 -36.38
N LYS A 638 -22.17 -35.67 -37.53
CA LYS A 638 -22.63 -36.10 -38.86
C LYS A 638 -21.66 -35.51 -39.89
N ARG A 639 -20.52 -36.14 -40.04
CA ARG A 639 -19.65 -36.12 -41.21
C ARG A 639 -18.58 -37.19 -41.03
N GLU A 640 -18.99 -38.41 -41.00
CA GLU A 640 -18.22 -39.61 -41.38
C GLU A 640 -19.28 -40.64 -41.73
N GLN A 641 -19.61 -40.68 -43.01
CA GLN A 641 -20.21 -41.73 -43.82
C GLN A 641 -20.84 -41.07 -45.05
N ASP A 642 -20.02 -40.84 -46.05
CA ASP A 642 -20.22 -41.20 -47.47
C ASP A 642 -18.91 -40.86 -48.23
#